data_5bca6f7f4c85f592c5cc0b602e1af334
#
_entry.id   5bca6f7f4c85f592c5cc0b602e1af334
#
_cell.length_a   1.000
_cell.length_b   1.000
_cell.length_c   1.000
_cell.angle_alpha   90.00
_cell.angle_beta   90.00
_cell.angle_gamma   90.00
#
_symmetry.space_group_name_H-M   'P 1'
#
loop_
_entity.id
_entity.type
_entity.pdbx_description
1 polymer ?
#
loop_
_entity_poly.entity_id
_entity_poly.type
_entity_poly.pdbx_seq_one_letter_code
_entity_poly.pdbx_strand_id
1 'polypeptide(L)'
;MAISISDFKTWAGANQRTAVAVNNGALESASNQIGILDRIFRRGTVDSVRSAVMKDFTRALSARYGVTIAQQAIANAGLSANSELTGRTISSVVANAKKLRADMLRPIGKQDLTLGDTTIAKSQFKGLGPDDKAFLVKFLKRRAVAVELLGEFPLSMPDYQDFHARATDLVARLRAMREAVVPANVPADEFYAEVDALVRAVEGKLVQMRDLLAGQPLGEANMREYRDLMFAAAIRTVEALRASARGNAAAEAALGRTLEQFRNPQVRAEFEPYAQLSKSAFKNIAPFIVSMVKARLNRANVRGFNLDVSAVAQLMKSSYRAVLNERPWPVVSKTFSTSVGNRPVEMTSTIVPAEQLGRSEENPRGLIASRYPQGVHGYTCHSADARNAVNLAVTQLTVSDPGGQPRLAFCGVRHSVHCAWEIRNDQERAAANARRAEEAVMAAFMAKYSVPRNHAELPEPGDDGTVTVDLDITSVALLTPDTMRNYWRPGSSKDERSMLMDQTAAWDTVSQRGVSFQYQGRQIRVRPHIVTFNVGVNEGAVKLSGIAPNKAGGWDASDQMNKRAFEALTRDAMAFVNDKSKDGNLRAAALTLFNQCRNILVLKQERSDSHDAYKLAARLAVLSQLIGKIPCFNCKSGKDRTGEMDVECKFLAALIARGEKIPAPGAELTAEQKGLFRAVALQGGNFEVQKMNVGVAGFMSGSVKSIEERLGGKAYHTFHRGGANNIA
;
A
#
# COMPACT_ATOMS: atom_id res chain seq x y z
N MET A 1 -0.58 36.32 -0.59
CA MET A 1 0.81 35.95 -0.24
C MET A 1 0.78 34.86 0.81
N ALA A 2 1.68 33.88 0.76
CA ALA A 2 1.78 32.86 1.81
C ALA A 2 2.42 33.46 3.07
N ILE A 3 1.84 33.22 4.23
CA ILE A 3 2.34 33.71 5.52
C ILE A 3 3.62 32.93 5.87
N SER A 4 4.70 33.64 6.16
CA SER A 4 5.99 33.05 6.54
C SER A 4 6.11 32.82 8.05
N ILE A 5 7.07 31.99 8.47
CA ILE A 5 7.37 31.82 9.89
C ILE A 5 7.91 33.11 10.53
N SER A 6 8.48 34.01 9.72
CA SER A 6 8.91 35.34 10.18
C SER A 6 7.72 36.18 10.60
N ASP A 7 6.64 36.14 9.84
CA ASP A 7 5.40 36.87 10.14
C ASP A 7 4.79 36.37 11.43
N PHE A 8 4.72 35.06 11.63
CA PHE A 8 4.27 34.46 12.89
C PHE A 8 5.13 34.87 14.09
N LYS A 9 6.45 34.94 13.92
CA LYS A 9 7.36 35.39 15.01
C LYS A 9 7.17 36.88 15.34
N THR A 10 7.06 37.72 14.33
CA THR A 10 6.83 39.16 14.51
C THR A 10 5.51 39.37 15.23
N TRP A 11 4.44 38.69 14.77
CA TRP A 11 3.15 38.80 15.42
C TRP A 11 3.20 38.28 16.87
N ALA A 12 3.85 37.14 17.13
CA ALA A 12 3.97 36.53 18.44
C ALA A 12 4.76 37.41 19.42
N GLY A 13 5.75 38.15 18.95
CA GLY A 13 6.53 39.10 19.75
C GLY A 13 5.67 40.22 20.36
N ALA A 14 4.69 40.72 19.59
CA ALA A 14 3.79 41.78 20.00
C ALA A 14 2.52 41.23 20.76
N ASN A 15 2.15 39.97 20.59
CA ASN A 15 0.84 39.44 20.98
C ASN A 15 0.94 38.13 21.82
N GLN A 16 1.70 38.15 22.89
CA GLN A 16 2.08 36.98 23.70
C GLN A 16 0.87 36.13 24.20
N ARG A 17 -0.21 36.78 24.62
CA ARG A 17 -1.36 36.13 25.22
C ARG A 17 -2.61 36.08 24.31
N THR A 18 -2.49 36.67 23.13
CA THR A 18 -3.60 36.79 22.18
C THR A 18 -3.62 35.59 21.25
N ALA A 19 -4.79 35.01 20.99
CA ALA A 19 -4.98 33.99 19.97
C ALA A 19 -4.90 34.60 18.57
N VAL A 20 -4.24 33.91 17.64
CA VAL A 20 -4.06 34.37 16.26
C VAL A 20 -5.15 33.82 15.33
N ALA A 21 -5.55 34.62 14.37
CA ALA A 21 -6.34 34.26 13.19
C ALA A 21 -5.64 34.71 11.91
N VAL A 22 -6.04 34.14 10.79
CA VAL A 22 -5.56 34.52 9.46
C VAL A 22 -6.71 35.14 8.68
N ASN A 23 -6.50 36.35 8.18
CA ASN A 23 -7.47 37.08 7.37
C ASN A 23 -6.79 37.64 6.13
N ASN A 24 -7.25 37.27 4.93
CA ASN A 24 -6.72 37.73 3.64
C ASN A 24 -5.18 37.67 3.54
N GLY A 25 -4.56 36.63 4.14
CA GLY A 25 -3.11 36.44 4.12
C GLY A 25 -2.36 37.32 5.14
N ALA A 26 -3.01 37.92 6.11
CA ALA A 26 -2.42 38.64 7.23
C ALA A 26 -2.78 37.98 8.57
N LEU A 27 -1.88 38.14 9.57
CA LEU A 27 -2.11 37.64 10.93
C LEU A 27 -2.81 38.75 11.75
N GLU A 28 -3.90 38.37 12.41
CA GLU A 28 -4.67 39.27 13.30
C GLU A 28 -5.10 38.57 14.59
N SER A 29 -5.70 39.32 15.50
CA SER A 29 -6.30 38.72 16.71
C SER A 29 -7.52 37.88 16.35
N ALA A 30 -7.61 36.67 16.88
CA ALA A 30 -8.76 35.80 16.68
C ALA A 30 -10.09 36.43 17.20
N SER A 31 -10.02 37.38 18.14
CA SER A 31 -11.19 38.14 18.61
C SER A 31 -11.82 39.01 17.51
N ASN A 32 -11.07 39.34 16.48
CA ASN A 32 -11.58 40.12 15.34
C ASN A 32 -12.43 39.29 14.38
N GLN A 33 -12.20 37.98 14.34
CA GLN A 33 -12.94 37.04 13.45
C GLN A 33 -14.02 36.24 14.19
N ILE A 34 -13.86 36.02 15.49
CA ILE A 34 -14.75 35.18 16.31
C ILE A 34 -15.46 36.07 17.30
N GLY A 35 -16.73 36.38 17.04
CA GLY A 35 -17.59 37.12 17.94
C GLY A 35 -17.86 36.34 19.24
N ILE A 36 -18.29 37.06 20.29
CA ILE A 36 -18.62 36.45 21.59
C ILE A 36 -19.73 35.39 21.44
N LEU A 37 -20.73 35.64 20.60
CA LEU A 37 -21.83 34.70 20.33
C LEU A 37 -21.34 33.44 19.59
N ASP A 38 -20.38 33.54 18.69
CA ASP A 38 -19.83 32.37 17.99
C ASP A 38 -19.04 31.49 18.95
N ARG A 39 -18.33 32.06 19.92
CA ARG A 39 -17.62 31.30 20.97
C ARG A 39 -18.57 30.48 21.84
N ILE A 40 -19.78 30.96 22.07
CA ILE A 40 -20.76 30.32 22.95
C ILE A 40 -21.63 29.32 22.18
N PHE A 41 -22.04 29.63 20.95
CA PHE A 41 -23.10 28.92 20.24
C PHE A 41 -22.67 28.22 18.97
N ARG A 42 -21.47 28.52 18.39
CA ARG A 42 -21.01 27.97 17.09
C ARG A 42 -19.61 27.39 17.19
N ARG A 43 -19.47 26.28 17.91
CA ARG A 43 -18.18 25.56 18.03
C ARG A 43 -17.54 25.26 16.67
N GLY A 44 -18.33 24.92 15.65
CA GLY A 44 -17.82 24.62 14.29
C GLY A 44 -17.11 25.79 13.63
N THR A 45 -17.54 27.04 13.83
CA THR A 45 -16.87 28.25 13.29
C THR A 45 -15.52 28.46 13.97
N VAL A 46 -15.46 28.30 15.30
CA VAL A 46 -14.23 28.42 16.09
C VAL A 46 -13.20 27.37 15.66
N ASP A 47 -13.62 26.13 15.50
CA ASP A 47 -12.76 25.02 15.09
C ASP A 47 -12.25 25.19 13.66
N SER A 48 -13.05 25.76 12.75
CA SER A 48 -12.63 26.02 11.38
C SER A 48 -11.55 27.12 11.32
N VAL A 49 -11.68 28.19 12.08
CA VAL A 49 -10.67 29.26 12.17
C VAL A 49 -9.37 28.74 12.77
N ARG A 50 -9.46 27.99 13.88
CA ARG A 50 -8.28 27.35 14.51
C ARG A 50 -7.56 26.40 13.57
N SER A 51 -8.32 25.57 12.86
CA SER A 51 -7.77 24.60 11.89
C SER A 51 -7.06 25.30 10.74
N ALA A 52 -7.61 26.39 10.22
CA ALA A 52 -7.00 27.17 9.16
C ALA A 52 -5.65 27.78 9.61
N VAL A 53 -5.63 28.39 10.78
CA VAL A 53 -4.41 28.98 11.37
C VAL A 53 -3.35 27.91 11.62
N MET A 54 -3.73 26.77 12.21
CA MET A 54 -2.81 25.64 12.44
C MET A 54 -2.20 25.13 11.13
N LYS A 55 -3.00 25.05 10.08
CA LYS A 55 -2.54 24.65 8.74
C LYS A 55 -1.49 25.62 8.20
N ASP A 56 -1.75 26.93 8.26
CA ASP A 56 -0.82 27.95 7.76
C ASP A 56 0.45 28.04 8.62
N PHE A 57 0.33 27.92 9.94
CA PHE A 57 1.46 27.87 10.85
C PHE A 57 2.33 26.63 10.59
N THR A 58 1.71 25.46 10.46
CA THR A 58 2.42 24.20 10.14
C THR A 58 3.15 24.32 8.80
N ARG A 59 2.51 24.89 7.78
CA ARG A 59 3.14 25.14 6.47
C ARG A 59 4.35 26.07 6.61
N ALA A 60 4.18 27.20 7.27
CA ALA A 60 5.26 28.20 7.47
C ALA A 60 6.43 27.62 8.29
N LEU A 61 6.12 26.80 9.32
CA LEU A 61 7.12 26.12 10.15
C LEU A 61 7.87 25.06 9.32
N SER A 62 7.13 24.29 8.53
CA SER A 62 7.69 23.25 7.65
C SER A 62 8.59 23.83 6.58
N ALA A 63 8.19 24.92 5.95
CA ALA A 63 9.00 25.63 4.96
C ALA A 63 10.36 26.13 5.55
N ARG A 64 10.41 26.44 6.85
CA ARG A 64 11.63 26.94 7.49
C ARG A 64 12.50 25.87 8.13
N TYR A 65 11.90 24.85 8.73
CA TYR A 65 12.60 23.85 9.54
C TYR A 65 12.53 22.44 8.99
N GLY A 66 11.70 22.16 7.98
CA GLY A 66 11.36 20.86 7.45
C GLY A 66 10.09 20.28 8.09
N VAL A 67 9.39 19.41 7.35
CA VAL A 67 8.09 18.83 7.78
C VAL A 67 8.24 17.99 9.04
N THR A 68 9.28 17.16 9.10
CA THR A 68 9.55 16.27 10.25
C THR A 68 9.78 17.06 11.52
N ILE A 69 10.64 18.09 11.46
CA ILE A 69 10.94 18.96 12.61
C ILE A 69 9.71 19.75 13.01
N ALA A 70 8.95 20.27 12.04
CA ALA A 70 7.73 21.02 12.30
C ALA A 70 6.68 20.17 13.02
N GLN A 71 6.42 18.96 12.52
CA GLN A 71 5.48 18.02 13.13
C GLN A 71 5.91 17.62 14.55
N GLN A 72 7.18 17.32 14.74
CA GLN A 72 7.72 16.98 16.06
C GLN A 72 7.64 18.16 17.05
N ALA A 73 7.94 19.37 16.58
CA ALA A 73 7.85 20.55 17.43
C ALA A 73 6.42 20.88 17.84
N ILE A 74 5.44 20.66 16.95
CA ILE A 74 4.01 20.80 17.21
C ILE A 74 3.53 19.71 18.18
N ALA A 75 3.92 18.46 17.96
CA ALA A 75 3.58 17.33 18.83
C ALA A 75 4.15 17.50 20.24
N ASN A 76 5.44 17.92 20.35
CA ASN A 76 6.08 18.20 21.64
C ASN A 76 5.41 19.35 22.43
N ALA A 77 4.71 20.23 21.71
CA ALA A 77 3.91 21.29 22.34
C ALA A 77 2.48 20.84 22.70
N GLY A 78 2.11 19.59 22.44
CA GLY A 78 0.78 19.04 22.71
C GLY A 78 -0.32 19.65 21.81
N LEU A 79 0.04 20.17 20.62
CA LEU A 79 -0.90 20.83 19.73
C LEU A 79 -1.52 19.86 18.72
N SER A 80 -2.80 20.03 18.47
CA SER A 80 -3.60 19.33 17.46
C SER A 80 -4.08 20.27 16.36
N ALA A 81 -4.73 19.75 15.33
CA ALA A 81 -5.26 20.52 14.20
C ALA A 81 -6.21 21.67 14.62
N ASN A 82 -6.90 21.53 15.74
CA ASN A 82 -7.87 22.51 16.24
C ASN A 82 -7.37 23.28 17.49
N SER A 83 -6.07 23.18 17.79
CA SER A 83 -5.49 23.89 18.93
C SER A 83 -5.47 25.39 18.70
N GLU A 84 -5.71 26.13 19.77
CA GLU A 84 -5.58 27.59 19.77
C GLU A 84 -4.09 27.99 19.77
N LEU A 85 -3.66 28.80 18.82
CA LEU A 85 -2.32 29.33 18.75
C LEU A 85 -2.28 30.75 19.35
N THR A 86 -1.52 30.90 20.42
CA THR A 86 -1.16 32.20 21.01
C THR A 86 0.27 32.56 20.67
N GLY A 87 0.64 33.83 20.85
CA GLY A 87 2.03 34.27 20.64
C GLY A 87 3.03 33.48 21.50
N ARG A 88 2.67 33.10 22.72
CA ARG A 88 3.49 32.24 23.60
C ARG A 88 3.65 30.84 23.00
N THR A 89 2.58 30.25 22.52
CA THR A 89 2.60 28.90 21.91
C THR A 89 3.44 28.89 20.64
N ILE A 90 3.26 29.88 19.75
CA ILE A 90 4.05 30.06 18.54
C ILE A 90 5.56 30.16 18.89
N SER A 91 5.92 31.02 19.84
CA SER A 91 7.30 31.22 20.27
C SER A 91 7.92 29.92 20.82
N SER A 92 7.17 29.17 21.63
CA SER A 92 7.60 27.89 22.19
C SER A 92 7.84 26.85 21.09
N VAL A 93 6.90 26.68 20.17
CA VAL A 93 7.04 25.71 19.04
C VAL A 93 8.22 26.08 18.15
N VAL A 94 8.39 27.36 17.84
CA VAL A 94 9.54 27.82 17.04
C VAL A 94 10.87 27.61 17.76
N ALA A 95 10.94 27.84 19.07
CA ALA A 95 12.14 27.57 19.87
C ALA A 95 12.45 26.06 19.90
N ASN A 96 11.42 25.21 20.05
CA ASN A 96 11.56 23.76 20.01
C ASN A 96 12.01 23.28 18.62
N ALA A 97 11.44 23.80 17.53
CA ALA A 97 11.88 23.49 16.17
C ALA A 97 13.36 23.87 15.93
N LYS A 98 13.79 25.04 16.46
CA LYS A 98 15.20 25.43 16.41
C LYS A 98 16.11 24.46 17.18
N LYS A 99 15.68 24.04 18.39
CA LYS A 99 16.41 23.08 19.20
C LYS A 99 16.52 21.72 18.51
N LEU A 100 15.41 21.16 18.01
CA LEU A 100 15.37 19.91 17.27
C LEU A 100 16.31 19.95 16.07
N ARG A 101 16.29 21.06 15.30
CA ARG A 101 17.20 21.24 14.17
C ARG A 101 18.66 21.32 14.61
N ALA A 102 18.95 21.98 15.72
CA ALA A 102 20.30 22.04 16.28
C ALA A 102 20.76 20.67 16.79
N ASP A 103 19.89 19.91 17.43
CA ASP A 103 20.17 18.56 17.93
C ASP A 103 20.42 17.57 16.75
N MET A 104 19.71 17.73 15.65
CA MET A 104 19.92 16.98 14.40
C MET A 104 21.29 17.30 13.76
N LEU A 105 21.82 18.49 14.00
CA LEU A 105 23.12 18.93 13.50
C LEU A 105 24.27 18.71 14.51
N ARG A 106 23.97 18.32 15.76
CA ARG A 106 24.96 18.04 16.83
C ARG A 106 25.92 16.88 16.58
N PRO A 107 25.63 15.88 15.74
CA PRO A 107 26.57 14.78 15.49
C PRO A 107 27.88 15.23 14.84
N ILE A 108 27.93 16.45 14.29
CA ILE A 108 29.14 16.96 13.64
C ILE A 108 30.28 17.08 14.67
N GLY A 109 31.27 16.20 14.52
CA GLY A 109 32.43 16.11 15.44
C GLY A 109 32.17 15.33 16.72
N LYS A 110 30.98 14.73 16.92
CA LYS A 110 30.70 13.83 18.05
C LYS A 110 30.48 12.38 17.64
N GLN A 111 30.18 12.13 16.38
CA GLN A 111 30.01 10.79 15.79
C GLN A 111 30.85 10.72 14.51
N ASP A 112 31.09 9.50 14.05
CA ASP A 112 31.71 9.25 12.76
C ASP A 112 30.76 9.71 11.64
N LEU A 113 31.32 10.25 10.55
CA LEU A 113 30.56 10.66 9.35
C LEU A 113 30.70 9.58 8.29
N THR A 114 29.61 8.95 7.90
CA THR A 114 29.59 8.03 6.77
C THR A 114 29.24 8.77 5.48
N LEU A 115 30.10 8.67 4.46
CA LEU A 115 29.90 9.14 3.10
C LEU A 115 29.96 7.88 2.21
N GLY A 116 28.85 7.49 1.63
CA GLY A 116 28.78 6.21 0.92
C GLY A 116 29.22 5.04 1.84
N ASP A 117 30.18 4.27 1.39
CA ASP A 117 30.75 3.15 2.14
C ASP A 117 31.97 3.56 3.02
N THR A 118 32.42 4.81 2.92
CA THR A 118 33.55 5.32 3.69
C THR A 118 33.09 6.04 4.94
N THR A 119 33.68 5.67 6.08
CA THR A 119 33.43 6.32 7.37
C THR A 119 34.60 7.20 7.76
N ILE A 120 34.36 8.50 7.88
CA ILE A 120 35.32 9.45 8.44
C ILE A 120 35.19 9.39 9.96
N ALA A 121 36.22 8.87 10.61
CA ALA A 121 36.21 8.73 12.05
C ALA A 121 36.17 10.09 12.76
N LYS A 122 35.48 10.16 13.88
CA LYS A 122 35.39 11.36 14.74
C LYS A 122 36.77 11.96 15.09
N SER A 123 37.78 11.12 15.21
CA SER A 123 39.16 11.57 15.46
C SER A 123 39.74 12.41 14.33
N GLN A 124 39.37 12.10 13.06
CA GLN A 124 39.81 12.81 11.87
C GLN A 124 39.19 14.23 11.81
N PHE A 125 37.94 14.42 12.31
CA PHE A 125 37.32 15.74 12.39
C PHE A 125 38.05 16.72 13.33
N LYS A 126 38.77 16.23 14.33
CA LYS A 126 39.50 17.10 15.25
C LYS A 126 40.69 17.80 14.58
N GLY A 127 41.25 17.16 13.54
CA GLY A 127 42.37 17.68 12.76
C GLY A 127 41.98 18.66 11.63
N LEU A 128 40.69 18.78 11.32
CA LEU A 128 40.21 19.68 10.25
C LEU A 128 40.35 21.16 10.66
N GLY A 129 40.78 21.99 9.71
CA GLY A 129 40.75 23.45 9.84
C GLY A 129 39.35 24.04 9.96
N PRO A 130 39.22 25.33 10.36
CA PRO A 130 37.90 25.98 10.47
C PRO A 130 37.09 25.96 9.18
N ASP A 131 37.73 26.19 8.04
CA ASP A 131 37.08 26.24 6.73
C ASP A 131 36.60 24.85 6.28
N ASP A 132 37.39 23.79 6.50
CA ASP A 132 37.01 22.41 6.21
C ASP A 132 35.81 21.97 7.04
N LYS A 133 35.81 22.36 8.33
CA LYS A 133 34.66 22.12 9.21
C LYS A 133 33.42 22.85 8.71
N ALA A 134 33.56 24.09 8.30
CA ALA A 134 32.48 24.93 7.75
C ALA A 134 31.91 24.31 6.46
N PHE A 135 32.78 23.78 5.59
CA PHE A 135 32.41 23.09 4.36
C PHE A 135 31.56 21.84 4.67
N LEU A 136 32.04 20.95 5.55
CA LEU A 136 31.32 19.74 5.95
C LEU A 136 29.98 20.06 6.65
N VAL A 137 29.97 21.06 7.53
CA VAL A 137 28.74 21.56 8.16
C VAL A 137 27.73 22.01 7.10
N LYS A 138 28.20 22.71 6.07
CA LYS A 138 27.34 23.18 4.97
C LYS A 138 26.78 22.01 4.15
N PHE A 139 27.58 20.99 3.89
CA PHE A 139 27.15 19.75 3.24
C PHE A 139 26.09 19.01 4.08
N LEU A 140 26.38 18.75 5.35
CA LEU A 140 25.47 18.01 6.24
C LEU A 140 24.13 18.71 6.43
N LYS A 141 24.11 20.05 6.43
CA LYS A 141 22.87 20.82 6.44
C LYS A 141 22.04 20.57 5.17
N ARG A 142 22.67 20.50 3.99
CA ARG A 142 21.99 20.25 2.72
C ARG A 142 21.51 18.81 2.63
N ARG A 143 22.33 17.85 3.08
CA ARG A 143 21.93 16.44 3.20
C ARG A 143 20.70 16.27 4.09
N ALA A 144 20.66 16.93 5.25
CA ALA A 144 19.50 16.90 6.12
C ALA A 144 18.23 17.43 5.45
N VAL A 145 18.34 18.54 4.70
CA VAL A 145 17.22 19.10 3.92
C VAL A 145 16.79 18.14 2.80
N ALA A 146 17.73 17.46 2.14
CA ALA A 146 17.41 16.46 1.12
C ALA A 146 16.60 15.30 1.72
N VAL A 147 17.05 14.76 2.86
CA VAL A 147 16.35 13.68 3.58
C VAL A 147 14.92 14.12 3.97
N GLU A 148 14.75 15.35 4.45
CA GLU A 148 13.44 15.92 4.77
C GLU A 148 12.53 15.95 3.53
N LEU A 149 13.02 16.50 2.40
CA LEU A 149 12.27 16.58 1.15
C LEU A 149 11.87 15.19 0.61
N LEU A 150 12.75 14.19 0.75
CA LEU A 150 12.45 12.83 0.34
C LEU A 150 11.30 12.21 1.15
N GLY A 151 11.11 12.62 2.41
CA GLY A 151 10.00 12.20 3.27
C GLY A 151 8.70 12.98 3.04
N GLU A 152 8.71 14.06 2.25
CA GLU A 152 7.53 14.89 2.00
C GLU A 152 6.63 14.29 0.91
N PHE A 153 5.32 14.52 1.07
CA PHE A 153 4.28 14.12 0.13
C PHE A 153 3.29 15.27 -0.04
N PRO A 154 3.49 16.17 -1.00
CA PRO A 154 2.50 17.18 -1.35
C PRO A 154 1.23 16.48 -1.88
N LEU A 155 0.08 16.85 -1.34
CA LEU A 155 -1.22 16.27 -1.71
C LEU A 155 -2.06 17.20 -2.59
N SER A 156 -1.56 18.38 -2.91
CA SER A 156 -2.21 19.35 -3.78
C SER A 156 -1.21 20.04 -4.69
N MET A 157 -1.67 20.65 -5.79
CA MET A 157 -0.80 21.40 -6.70
C MET A 157 -0.10 22.60 -6.03
N PRO A 158 -0.76 23.41 -5.17
CA PRO A 158 -0.06 24.46 -4.43
C PRO A 158 1.04 23.92 -3.51
N ASP A 159 0.79 22.81 -2.79
CA ASP A 159 1.82 22.19 -1.94
C ASP A 159 3.00 21.66 -2.79
N TYR A 160 2.70 21.12 -3.98
CA TYR A 160 3.74 20.68 -4.92
C TYR A 160 4.57 21.84 -5.47
N GLN A 161 3.97 22.98 -5.78
CA GLN A 161 4.71 24.16 -6.25
C GLN A 161 5.71 24.66 -5.21
N ASP A 162 5.31 24.71 -3.92
CA ASP A 162 6.22 25.05 -2.82
C ASP A 162 7.33 23.99 -2.65
N PHE A 163 6.96 22.70 -2.65
CA PHE A 163 7.92 21.59 -2.63
C PHE A 163 8.91 21.68 -3.79
N HIS A 164 8.43 21.93 -5.01
CA HIS A 164 9.25 22.04 -6.22
C HIS A 164 10.26 23.17 -6.10
N ALA A 165 9.84 24.36 -5.64
CA ALA A 165 10.74 25.50 -5.46
C ALA A 165 11.87 25.19 -4.47
N ARG A 166 11.54 24.56 -3.32
CA ARG A 166 12.54 24.19 -2.30
C ARG A 166 13.49 23.08 -2.80
N ALA A 167 12.98 22.11 -3.52
CA ALA A 167 13.78 21.02 -4.07
C ALA A 167 14.73 21.53 -5.15
N THR A 168 14.27 22.41 -6.05
CA THR A 168 15.09 23.01 -7.11
C THR A 168 16.21 23.88 -6.53
N ASP A 169 15.92 24.71 -5.51
CA ASP A 169 16.94 25.48 -4.79
C ASP A 169 17.99 24.57 -4.15
N LEU A 170 17.55 23.48 -3.51
CA LEU A 170 18.47 22.51 -2.91
C LEU A 170 19.37 21.85 -3.96
N VAL A 171 18.82 21.40 -5.08
CA VAL A 171 19.58 20.77 -6.19
C VAL A 171 20.65 21.75 -6.71
N ALA A 172 20.29 23.01 -6.94
CA ALA A 172 21.26 24.03 -7.36
C ALA A 172 22.41 24.18 -6.34
N ARG A 173 22.11 24.21 -5.06
CA ARG A 173 23.11 24.30 -3.99
C ARG A 173 23.96 23.03 -3.84
N LEU A 174 23.41 21.86 -4.09
CA LEU A 174 24.18 20.61 -4.09
C LEU A 174 25.12 20.56 -5.29
N ARG A 175 24.66 20.94 -6.49
CA ARG A 175 25.49 21.03 -7.71
C ARG A 175 26.65 22.02 -7.51
N ALA A 176 26.41 23.16 -6.90
CA ALA A 176 27.48 24.09 -6.55
C ALA A 176 28.52 23.51 -5.56
N MET A 177 28.17 22.50 -4.77
CA MET A 177 29.16 21.76 -3.97
C MET A 177 29.95 20.73 -4.77
N ARG A 178 29.38 20.22 -5.84
CA ARG A 178 30.07 19.33 -6.79
C ARG A 178 31.23 20.03 -7.50
N GLU A 179 31.09 21.34 -7.68
CA GLU A 179 32.11 22.21 -8.33
C GLU A 179 33.12 22.76 -7.32
N ALA A 180 32.87 22.62 -6.04
CA ALA A 180 33.73 23.16 -4.99
C ALA A 180 34.95 22.25 -4.74
N VAL A 181 36.07 22.84 -4.37
CA VAL A 181 37.26 22.08 -3.94
C VAL A 181 36.95 21.39 -2.60
N VAL A 182 37.10 20.08 -2.60
CA VAL A 182 36.91 19.26 -1.39
C VAL A 182 38.12 19.37 -0.49
N PRO A 183 37.97 19.52 0.83
CA PRO A 183 39.09 19.53 1.76
C PRO A 183 39.96 18.28 1.63
N ALA A 184 41.27 18.44 1.77
CA ALA A 184 42.28 17.39 1.54
C ALA A 184 42.09 16.13 2.43
N ASN A 185 41.44 16.29 3.58
CA ASN A 185 41.15 15.19 4.52
C ASN A 185 39.76 14.54 4.31
N VAL A 186 39.02 14.94 3.27
CA VAL A 186 37.73 14.35 2.90
C VAL A 186 37.92 13.54 1.63
N PRO A 187 37.50 12.28 1.58
CA PRO A 187 37.57 11.47 0.36
C PRO A 187 36.73 12.13 -0.74
N ALA A 188 37.38 12.66 -1.77
CA ALA A 188 36.72 13.47 -2.79
C ALA A 188 35.74 12.67 -3.63
N ASP A 189 36.11 11.45 -4.03
CA ASP A 189 35.27 10.60 -4.89
C ASP A 189 33.97 10.20 -4.18
N GLU A 190 34.06 9.79 -2.91
CA GLU A 190 32.91 9.41 -2.09
C GLU A 190 32.03 10.63 -1.77
N PHE A 191 32.66 11.79 -1.52
CA PHE A 191 31.90 13.02 -1.33
C PHE A 191 31.11 13.40 -2.59
N TYR A 192 31.76 13.36 -3.74
CA TYR A 192 31.10 13.66 -5.00
C TYR A 192 30.01 12.63 -5.35
N ALA A 193 30.27 11.34 -5.10
CA ALA A 193 29.26 10.30 -5.28
C ALA A 193 28.02 10.51 -4.41
N GLU A 194 28.22 10.92 -3.14
CA GLU A 194 27.12 11.22 -2.21
C GLU A 194 26.33 12.48 -2.65
N VAL A 195 27.02 13.54 -3.11
CA VAL A 195 26.36 14.72 -3.67
C VAL A 195 25.52 14.38 -4.89
N ASP A 196 26.08 13.61 -5.81
CA ASP A 196 25.38 13.15 -7.02
C ASP A 196 24.19 12.24 -6.69
N ALA A 197 24.31 11.38 -5.67
CA ALA A 197 23.23 10.55 -5.18
C ALA A 197 22.07 11.39 -4.60
N LEU A 198 22.39 12.41 -3.80
CA LEU A 198 21.38 13.34 -3.25
C LEU A 198 20.68 14.11 -4.36
N VAL A 199 21.41 14.62 -5.37
CA VAL A 199 20.83 15.31 -6.52
C VAL A 199 19.85 14.40 -7.26
N ARG A 200 20.30 13.19 -7.64
CA ARG A 200 19.44 12.20 -8.33
C ARG A 200 18.18 11.85 -7.52
N ALA A 201 18.35 11.64 -6.21
CA ALA A 201 17.23 11.31 -5.35
C ALA A 201 16.17 12.43 -5.28
N VAL A 202 16.61 13.69 -5.12
CA VAL A 202 15.70 14.85 -5.03
C VAL A 202 15.03 15.12 -6.38
N GLU A 203 15.76 15.05 -7.50
CA GLU A 203 15.21 15.19 -8.85
C GLU A 203 14.21 14.05 -9.16
N GLY A 204 14.56 12.82 -8.82
CA GLY A 204 13.64 11.68 -8.93
C GLY A 204 12.36 11.89 -8.13
N LYS A 205 12.48 12.42 -6.90
CA LYS A 205 11.32 12.73 -6.06
C LYS A 205 10.43 13.83 -6.65
N LEU A 206 10.99 14.84 -7.30
CA LEU A 206 10.21 15.88 -8.00
C LEU A 206 9.31 15.28 -9.07
N VAL A 207 9.87 14.42 -9.92
CA VAL A 207 9.12 13.72 -10.98
C VAL A 207 8.02 12.85 -10.36
N GLN A 208 8.37 12.06 -9.35
CA GLN A 208 7.45 11.14 -8.69
C GLN A 208 6.27 11.85 -8.03
N MET A 209 6.48 12.99 -7.39
CA MET A 209 5.40 13.75 -6.75
C MET A 209 4.48 14.39 -7.78
N ARG A 210 5.02 14.88 -8.90
CA ARG A 210 4.21 15.35 -10.03
C ARG A 210 3.32 14.22 -10.57
N ASP A 211 3.91 13.05 -10.79
CA ASP A 211 3.21 11.89 -11.36
C ASP A 211 2.18 11.31 -10.38
N LEU A 212 2.49 11.33 -9.07
CA LEU A 212 1.54 10.95 -8.02
C LEU A 212 0.31 11.88 -8.01
N LEU A 213 0.50 13.18 -8.16
CA LEU A 213 -0.60 14.14 -8.22
C LEU A 213 -1.41 14.02 -9.51
N ALA A 214 -0.74 13.79 -10.64
CA ALA A 214 -1.43 13.52 -11.92
C ALA A 214 -2.26 12.23 -11.86
N GLY A 215 -1.75 11.20 -11.18
CA GLY A 215 -2.40 9.91 -10.96
C GLY A 215 -3.19 9.77 -9.65
N GLN A 216 -3.50 10.88 -8.97
CA GLN A 216 -4.19 10.81 -7.67
C GLN A 216 -5.51 10.01 -7.76
N PRO A 217 -5.88 9.23 -6.72
CA PRO A 217 -7.00 8.28 -6.78
C PRO A 217 -8.33 8.86 -7.23
N LEU A 218 -8.64 10.09 -6.84
CA LEU A 218 -9.86 10.83 -7.24
C LEU A 218 -9.59 11.91 -8.28
N GLY A 219 -8.41 11.89 -8.92
CA GLY A 219 -8.06 12.83 -9.98
C GLY A 219 -8.84 12.59 -11.26
N GLU A 220 -8.92 13.62 -12.11
CA GLU A 220 -9.74 13.60 -13.33
C GLU A 220 -9.40 12.43 -14.26
N ALA A 221 -8.11 12.06 -14.40
CA ALA A 221 -7.71 10.92 -15.23
C ALA A 221 -8.31 9.60 -14.74
N ASN A 222 -8.25 9.32 -13.44
CA ASN A 222 -8.83 8.11 -12.84
C ASN A 222 -10.36 8.13 -12.88
N MET A 223 -10.98 9.31 -12.68
CA MET A 223 -12.42 9.44 -12.77
C MET A 223 -12.94 9.30 -14.20
N ARG A 224 -12.20 9.75 -15.19
CA ARG A 224 -12.51 9.53 -16.61
C ARG A 224 -12.49 8.04 -16.95
N GLU A 225 -11.41 7.33 -16.56
CA GLU A 225 -11.31 5.88 -16.78
C GLU A 225 -12.45 5.12 -16.08
N TYR A 226 -12.81 5.53 -14.86
CA TYR A 226 -13.96 4.95 -14.17
C TYR A 226 -15.26 5.15 -14.95
N ARG A 227 -15.52 6.37 -15.47
CA ARG A 227 -16.71 6.65 -16.31
C ARG A 227 -16.70 5.82 -17.60
N ASP A 228 -15.51 5.61 -18.20
CA ASP A 228 -15.36 4.76 -19.39
C ASP A 228 -15.72 3.29 -19.09
N LEU A 229 -15.28 2.77 -17.96
CA LEU A 229 -15.64 1.42 -17.50
C LEU A 229 -17.13 1.28 -17.22
N MET A 230 -17.75 2.27 -16.60
CA MET A 230 -19.20 2.29 -16.37
C MET A 230 -19.98 2.36 -17.68
N PHE A 231 -19.52 3.13 -18.66
CA PHE A 231 -20.13 3.20 -19.96
C PHE A 231 -20.01 1.88 -20.74
N ALA A 232 -18.84 1.25 -20.74
CA ALA A 232 -18.64 -0.09 -21.31
C ALA A 232 -19.55 -1.14 -20.65
N ALA A 233 -19.72 -1.05 -19.34
CA ALA A 233 -20.64 -1.94 -18.61
C ALA A 233 -22.11 -1.68 -18.98
N ALA A 234 -22.51 -0.44 -19.27
CA ALA A 234 -23.85 -0.12 -19.73
C ALA A 234 -24.13 -0.74 -21.13
N ILE A 235 -23.16 -0.66 -22.03
CA ILE A 235 -23.24 -1.33 -23.34
C ILE A 235 -23.43 -2.84 -23.15
N ARG A 236 -22.57 -3.47 -22.35
CA ARG A 236 -22.66 -4.91 -22.08
C ARG A 236 -23.97 -5.31 -21.39
N THR A 237 -24.55 -4.43 -20.58
CA THR A 237 -25.87 -4.64 -19.99
C THR A 237 -26.96 -4.73 -21.07
N VAL A 238 -26.91 -3.85 -22.06
CA VAL A 238 -27.87 -3.89 -23.19
C VAL A 238 -27.62 -5.12 -24.07
N GLU A 239 -26.36 -5.54 -24.27
CA GLU A 239 -26.05 -6.80 -24.96
C GLU A 239 -26.65 -8.02 -24.26
N ALA A 240 -26.51 -8.07 -22.91
CA ALA A 240 -27.11 -9.14 -22.12
C ALA A 240 -28.66 -9.13 -22.18
N LEU A 241 -29.28 -7.95 -22.16
CA LEU A 241 -30.73 -7.81 -22.38
C LEU A 241 -31.12 -8.29 -23.78
N ARG A 242 -30.32 -7.98 -24.81
CA ARG A 242 -30.56 -8.47 -26.17
C ARG A 242 -30.44 -9.99 -26.23
N ALA A 243 -29.46 -10.59 -25.57
CA ALA A 243 -29.31 -12.04 -25.50
C ALA A 243 -30.49 -12.70 -24.79
N SER A 244 -31.10 -12.06 -23.78
CA SER A 244 -32.27 -12.57 -23.08
C SER A 244 -33.57 -12.43 -23.93
N ALA A 245 -33.56 -11.58 -24.98
CA ALA A 245 -34.68 -11.39 -25.90
C ALA A 245 -34.66 -12.38 -27.08
N ARG A 246 -33.74 -13.37 -27.08
CA ARG A 246 -33.66 -14.40 -28.14
C ARG A 246 -34.99 -15.09 -28.31
N GLY A 247 -35.44 -15.18 -29.61
CA GLY A 247 -36.75 -15.70 -29.96
C GLY A 247 -37.84 -14.63 -30.14
N ASN A 248 -37.55 -13.36 -29.81
CA ASN A 248 -38.39 -12.20 -30.11
C ASN A 248 -37.63 -11.25 -31.03
N ALA A 249 -37.75 -11.47 -32.34
CA ALA A 249 -37.00 -10.72 -33.37
C ALA A 249 -37.22 -9.18 -33.27
N ALA A 250 -38.42 -8.74 -32.90
CA ALA A 250 -38.71 -7.31 -32.75
C ALA A 250 -37.98 -6.72 -31.54
N ALA A 251 -37.92 -7.45 -30.42
CA ALA A 251 -37.17 -7.04 -29.24
C ALA A 251 -35.65 -7.05 -29.48
N GLU A 252 -35.12 -8.09 -30.12
CA GLU A 252 -33.70 -8.18 -30.49
C GLU A 252 -33.29 -7.02 -31.42
N ALA A 253 -34.10 -6.68 -32.41
CA ALA A 253 -33.87 -5.54 -33.31
C ALA A 253 -33.93 -4.20 -32.57
N ALA A 254 -34.90 -4.02 -31.65
CA ALA A 254 -35.02 -2.80 -30.86
C ALA A 254 -33.79 -2.60 -29.93
N LEU A 255 -33.33 -3.67 -29.29
CA LEU A 255 -32.10 -3.66 -28.44
C LEU A 255 -30.84 -3.46 -29.27
N GLY A 256 -30.78 -4.03 -30.49
CA GLY A 256 -29.71 -3.75 -31.46
C GLY A 256 -29.62 -2.25 -31.80
N ARG A 257 -30.76 -1.62 -32.09
CA ARG A 257 -30.80 -0.16 -32.31
C ARG A 257 -30.45 0.65 -31.07
N THR A 258 -30.68 0.13 -29.87
CA THR A 258 -30.22 0.76 -28.62
C THR A 258 -28.70 0.71 -28.54
N LEU A 259 -28.08 -0.42 -28.88
CA LEU A 259 -26.61 -0.56 -28.93
C LEU A 259 -25.97 0.42 -29.92
N GLU A 260 -26.59 0.61 -31.10
CA GLU A 260 -26.11 1.60 -32.07
C GLU A 260 -26.11 3.04 -31.50
N GLN A 261 -27.09 3.36 -30.63
CA GLN A 261 -27.11 4.67 -29.99
C GLN A 261 -25.93 4.90 -29.05
N PHE A 262 -25.44 3.87 -28.36
CA PHE A 262 -24.25 4.01 -27.50
C PHE A 262 -22.96 4.37 -28.27
N ARG A 263 -22.97 4.25 -29.62
CA ARG A 263 -21.87 4.75 -30.46
C ARG A 263 -21.93 6.28 -30.66
N ASN A 264 -23.06 6.92 -30.33
CA ASN A 264 -23.19 8.36 -30.43
C ASN A 264 -22.51 9.07 -29.24
N PRO A 265 -21.56 10.00 -29.45
CA PRO A 265 -20.93 10.77 -28.42
C PRO A 265 -21.89 11.55 -27.50
N GLN A 266 -23.05 11.98 -28.04
CA GLN A 266 -24.07 12.68 -27.26
C GLN A 266 -24.67 11.77 -26.17
N VAL A 267 -24.94 10.50 -26.48
CA VAL A 267 -25.41 9.52 -25.46
C VAL A 267 -24.40 9.33 -24.36
N ARG A 268 -23.12 9.37 -24.69
CA ARG A 268 -22.06 9.33 -23.69
C ARG A 268 -22.10 10.56 -22.79
N ALA A 269 -22.26 11.75 -23.35
CA ALA A 269 -22.36 12.99 -22.55
C ALA A 269 -23.60 12.97 -21.65
N GLU A 270 -24.75 12.46 -22.14
CA GLU A 270 -25.97 12.28 -21.36
C GLU A 270 -25.82 11.22 -20.25
N PHE A 271 -24.96 10.22 -20.44
CA PHE A 271 -24.66 9.16 -19.45
C PHE A 271 -23.76 9.63 -18.30
N GLU A 272 -22.79 10.51 -18.56
CA GLU A 272 -21.77 10.92 -17.60
C GLU A 272 -22.32 11.43 -16.25
N PRO A 273 -23.41 12.22 -16.18
CA PRO A 273 -24.00 12.66 -14.91
C PRO A 273 -24.46 11.50 -14.00
N TYR A 274 -24.83 10.36 -14.58
CA TYR A 274 -25.26 9.17 -13.83
C TYR A 274 -24.08 8.31 -13.37
N ALA A 275 -22.93 8.41 -14.04
CA ALA A 275 -21.73 7.64 -13.75
C ALA A 275 -20.87 8.27 -12.64
N GLN A 276 -21.51 8.87 -11.63
CA GLN A 276 -20.83 9.42 -10.48
C GLN A 276 -20.39 8.32 -9.53
N LEU A 277 -19.19 8.46 -8.96
CA LEU A 277 -18.62 7.52 -8.00
C LEU A 277 -19.47 7.51 -6.72
N SER A 278 -20.25 6.46 -6.52
CA SER A 278 -21.09 6.28 -5.34
C SER A 278 -21.45 4.82 -5.12
N LYS A 279 -21.81 4.47 -3.86
CA LYS A 279 -22.32 3.13 -3.52
C LYS A 279 -23.62 2.78 -4.29
N SER A 280 -24.31 3.77 -4.79
CA SER A 280 -25.55 3.62 -5.57
C SER A 280 -25.34 3.75 -7.07
N ALA A 281 -24.09 3.81 -7.57
CA ALA A 281 -23.81 4.09 -8.98
C ALA A 281 -24.61 3.20 -9.95
N PHE A 282 -24.67 1.89 -9.72
CA PHE A 282 -25.44 0.97 -10.57
C PHE A 282 -26.95 1.25 -10.52
N LYS A 283 -27.48 1.63 -9.35
CA LYS A 283 -28.90 2.01 -9.20
C LYS A 283 -29.20 3.35 -9.88
N ASN A 284 -28.25 4.26 -9.90
CA ASN A 284 -28.40 5.57 -10.55
C ASN A 284 -28.37 5.45 -12.08
N ILE A 285 -27.58 4.52 -12.63
CA ILE A 285 -27.45 4.29 -14.07
C ILE A 285 -28.61 3.45 -14.62
N ALA A 286 -29.14 2.51 -13.86
CA ALA A 286 -30.17 1.60 -14.34
C ALA A 286 -31.42 2.30 -14.94
N PRO A 287 -31.96 3.40 -14.34
CA PRO A 287 -33.08 4.15 -14.96
C PRO A 287 -32.75 4.72 -16.33
N PHE A 288 -31.51 5.21 -16.54
CA PHE A 288 -31.06 5.69 -17.85
C PHE A 288 -31.12 4.58 -18.90
N ILE A 289 -30.56 3.41 -18.61
CA ILE A 289 -30.61 2.25 -19.52
C ILE A 289 -32.05 1.82 -19.78
N VAL A 290 -32.86 1.71 -18.73
CA VAL A 290 -34.28 1.32 -18.84
C VAL A 290 -35.05 2.29 -19.73
N SER A 291 -34.84 3.60 -19.57
CA SER A 291 -35.49 4.64 -20.38
C SER A 291 -35.12 4.49 -21.85
N MET A 292 -33.85 4.36 -22.19
CA MET A 292 -33.38 4.16 -23.56
C MET A 292 -33.97 2.91 -24.21
N VAL A 293 -33.93 1.79 -23.50
CA VAL A 293 -34.44 0.50 -23.98
C VAL A 293 -35.98 0.56 -24.17
N LYS A 294 -36.71 1.07 -23.15
CA LYS A 294 -38.20 1.23 -23.25
C LYS A 294 -38.61 2.09 -24.42
N ALA A 295 -37.94 3.21 -24.67
CA ALA A 295 -38.23 4.07 -25.77
C ALA A 295 -38.14 3.33 -27.15
N ARG A 296 -37.18 2.42 -27.29
CA ARG A 296 -37.01 1.62 -28.53
C ARG A 296 -37.98 0.45 -28.62
N LEU A 297 -38.26 -0.25 -27.53
CA LEU A 297 -39.25 -1.32 -27.47
C LEU A 297 -40.65 -0.78 -27.79
N ASN A 298 -41.02 0.36 -27.24
CA ASN A 298 -42.30 1.01 -27.51
C ASN A 298 -42.45 1.41 -29.00
N ARG A 299 -41.40 1.97 -29.62
CA ARG A 299 -41.39 2.30 -31.07
C ARG A 299 -41.48 1.05 -31.95
N ALA A 300 -41.05 -0.10 -31.45
CA ALA A 300 -41.13 -1.39 -32.14
C ALA A 300 -42.43 -2.17 -31.81
N ASN A 301 -43.34 -1.58 -31.04
CA ASN A 301 -44.58 -2.21 -30.56
C ASN A 301 -44.34 -3.54 -29.81
N VAL A 302 -43.19 -3.70 -29.13
CA VAL A 302 -42.88 -4.87 -28.34
C VAL A 302 -43.62 -4.80 -27.02
N ARG A 303 -44.55 -5.70 -26.77
CA ARG A 303 -45.29 -5.84 -25.52
C ARG A 303 -44.74 -6.99 -24.67
N GLY A 304 -44.87 -6.93 -23.35
CA GLY A 304 -44.52 -8.03 -22.45
C GLY A 304 -43.02 -8.15 -22.11
N PHE A 305 -42.16 -7.29 -22.64
CA PHE A 305 -40.76 -7.26 -22.23
C PHE A 305 -40.62 -6.45 -20.92
N ASN A 306 -40.57 -7.18 -19.79
CA ASN A 306 -40.50 -6.54 -18.49
C ASN A 306 -39.09 -6.07 -18.19
N LEU A 307 -38.90 -4.75 -17.96
CA LEU A 307 -37.65 -4.11 -17.57
C LEU A 307 -37.80 -3.57 -16.14
N ASP A 308 -37.45 -4.39 -15.16
CA ASP A 308 -37.34 -3.94 -13.80
C ASP A 308 -35.99 -3.20 -13.57
N VAL A 309 -36.05 -2.00 -12.98
CA VAL A 309 -34.88 -1.17 -12.72
C VAL A 309 -33.89 -1.87 -11.78
N SER A 310 -34.41 -2.63 -10.80
CA SER A 310 -33.58 -3.35 -9.85
C SER A 310 -32.83 -4.51 -10.52
N ALA A 311 -33.50 -5.25 -11.39
CA ALA A 311 -32.90 -6.31 -12.19
C ALA A 311 -31.83 -5.75 -13.14
N VAL A 312 -32.11 -4.63 -13.80
CA VAL A 312 -31.12 -3.94 -14.67
C VAL A 312 -29.94 -3.43 -13.86
N ALA A 313 -30.13 -2.92 -12.64
CA ALA A 313 -29.04 -2.52 -11.75
C ALA A 313 -28.14 -3.72 -11.35
N GLN A 314 -28.73 -4.88 -11.10
CA GLN A 314 -27.95 -6.11 -10.82
C GLN A 314 -27.20 -6.58 -12.08
N LEU A 315 -27.84 -6.55 -13.22
CA LEU A 315 -27.21 -6.89 -14.50
C LEU A 315 -26.06 -5.92 -14.82
N MET A 316 -26.26 -4.61 -14.58
CA MET A 316 -25.21 -3.60 -14.71
C MET A 316 -24.00 -3.90 -13.82
N LYS A 317 -24.25 -4.31 -12.57
CA LYS A 317 -23.18 -4.72 -11.64
C LYS A 317 -22.41 -5.95 -12.16
N SER A 318 -23.11 -6.93 -12.71
CA SER A 318 -22.50 -8.12 -13.31
C SER A 318 -21.71 -7.77 -14.57
N SER A 319 -22.26 -6.92 -15.41
CA SER A 319 -21.60 -6.40 -16.64
C SER A 319 -20.32 -5.63 -16.30
N TYR A 320 -20.35 -4.77 -15.27
CA TYR A 320 -19.17 -4.04 -14.81
C TYR A 320 -18.05 -4.98 -14.36
N ARG A 321 -18.40 -6.02 -13.61
CA ARG A 321 -17.44 -7.06 -13.21
C ARG A 321 -16.84 -7.79 -14.41
N ALA A 322 -17.68 -8.12 -15.40
CA ALA A 322 -17.22 -8.77 -16.62
C ALA A 322 -16.23 -7.88 -17.40
N VAL A 323 -16.52 -6.58 -17.54
CA VAL A 323 -15.62 -5.62 -18.18
C VAL A 323 -14.28 -5.54 -17.43
N LEU A 324 -14.30 -5.52 -16.10
CA LEU A 324 -13.06 -5.53 -15.30
C LEU A 324 -12.26 -6.83 -15.47
N ASN A 325 -12.96 -7.98 -15.51
CA ASN A 325 -12.32 -9.29 -15.66
C ASN A 325 -11.66 -9.52 -17.02
N GLU A 326 -12.15 -8.86 -18.05
CA GLU A 326 -11.61 -8.97 -19.42
C GLU A 326 -10.38 -8.10 -19.65
N ARG A 327 -10.07 -7.20 -18.73
CA ARG A 327 -8.87 -6.35 -18.82
C ARG A 327 -7.61 -7.16 -18.53
N PRO A 328 -6.57 -7.06 -19.39
CA PRO A 328 -5.28 -7.66 -19.09
C PRO A 328 -4.65 -6.96 -17.87
N TRP A 329 -3.97 -7.74 -17.03
CA TRP A 329 -3.22 -7.21 -15.92
C TRP A 329 -1.74 -7.07 -16.28
N PRO A 330 -1.21 -5.85 -16.41
CA PRO A 330 0.21 -5.64 -16.64
C PRO A 330 1.02 -5.90 -15.37
N VAL A 331 2.31 -6.09 -15.54
CA VAL A 331 3.25 -5.99 -14.43
C VAL A 331 3.22 -4.55 -13.91
N VAL A 332 3.01 -4.40 -12.62
CA VAL A 332 3.08 -3.10 -11.95
C VAL A 332 4.47 -2.95 -11.36
N SER A 333 5.29 -2.08 -11.93
CA SER A 333 6.62 -1.74 -11.40
C SER A 333 6.69 -0.24 -11.15
N LYS A 334 7.05 0.13 -9.91
CA LYS A 334 7.12 1.52 -9.44
C LYS A 334 8.45 1.76 -8.78
N THR A 335 9.22 2.70 -9.32
CA THR A 335 10.46 3.17 -8.71
C THR A 335 10.21 4.52 -8.05
N PHE A 336 10.66 4.67 -6.81
CA PHE A 336 10.48 5.88 -6.02
C PHE A 336 11.63 6.10 -5.05
N SER A 337 11.94 7.38 -4.81
CA SER A 337 12.96 7.83 -3.88
C SER A 337 12.35 8.25 -2.55
N THR A 338 12.99 7.85 -1.46
CA THR A 338 12.62 8.23 -0.09
C THR A 338 13.87 8.23 0.78
N SER A 339 13.70 8.27 2.10
CA SER A 339 14.79 8.09 3.05
C SER A 339 14.50 6.93 3.99
N VAL A 340 15.56 6.21 4.37
CA VAL A 340 15.54 5.20 5.44
C VAL A 340 16.63 5.59 6.44
N GLY A 341 16.23 5.91 7.66
CA GLY A 341 17.10 6.65 8.57
C GLY A 341 17.46 8.02 7.95
N ASN A 342 18.70 8.41 8.04
CA ASN A 342 19.19 9.67 7.48
C ASN A 342 19.80 9.52 6.07
N ARG A 343 19.45 8.46 5.32
CA ARG A 343 20.04 8.18 4.01
C ARG A 343 18.97 8.16 2.92
N PRO A 344 19.21 8.81 1.79
CA PRO A 344 18.35 8.65 0.62
C PRO A 344 18.45 7.20 0.12
N VAL A 345 17.31 6.66 -0.31
CA VAL A 345 17.22 5.33 -0.93
C VAL A 345 16.32 5.40 -2.15
N GLU A 346 16.64 4.60 -3.13
CA GLU A 346 15.76 4.30 -4.25
C GLU A 346 15.14 2.92 -4.01
N MET A 347 13.86 2.82 -4.18
CA MET A 347 13.12 1.58 -4.04
C MET A 347 12.33 1.29 -5.30
N THR A 348 12.37 0.03 -5.73
CA THR A 348 11.49 -0.46 -6.80
C THR A 348 10.59 -1.56 -6.24
N SER A 349 9.29 -1.27 -6.24
CA SER A 349 8.25 -2.23 -5.90
C SER A 349 7.67 -2.80 -7.18
N THR A 350 7.70 -4.13 -7.32
CA THR A 350 7.17 -4.83 -8.49
C THR A 350 6.11 -5.84 -8.06
N ILE A 351 4.98 -5.85 -8.74
CA ILE A 351 3.89 -6.82 -8.56
C ILE A 351 3.65 -7.48 -9.91
N VAL A 352 3.94 -8.78 -10.00
CA VAL A 352 3.81 -9.59 -11.21
C VAL A 352 2.56 -10.45 -11.08
N PRO A 353 1.46 -10.13 -11.79
CA PRO A 353 0.23 -10.93 -11.70
C PRO A 353 0.42 -12.32 -12.33
N ALA A 354 -0.43 -13.26 -11.91
CA ALA A 354 -0.37 -14.66 -12.35
C ALA A 354 -0.35 -14.81 -13.88
N GLU A 355 -1.08 -13.96 -14.60
CA GLU A 355 -1.09 -13.93 -16.08
C GLU A 355 0.29 -13.68 -16.69
N GLN A 356 1.15 -12.95 -16.00
CA GLN A 356 2.47 -12.55 -16.48
C GLN A 356 3.60 -13.48 -16.00
N LEU A 357 3.31 -14.39 -15.05
CA LEU A 357 4.32 -15.28 -14.49
C LEU A 357 4.80 -16.30 -15.54
N GLY A 358 6.12 -16.35 -15.71
CA GLY A 358 6.77 -17.26 -16.63
C GLY A 358 6.51 -16.97 -18.11
N ARG A 359 6.08 -15.75 -18.46
CA ARG A 359 6.02 -15.30 -19.87
C ARG A 359 7.43 -15.17 -20.43
N SER A 360 7.61 -15.73 -21.63
CA SER A 360 8.81 -15.61 -22.45
C SER A 360 8.41 -15.65 -23.92
N GLU A 361 9.35 -15.48 -24.83
CA GLU A 361 9.10 -15.67 -26.26
C GLU A 361 8.65 -17.10 -26.57
N GLU A 362 9.21 -18.09 -25.86
CA GLU A 362 8.85 -19.50 -25.99
C GLU A 362 7.49 -19.85 -25.34
N ASN A 363 7.12 -19.11 -24.29
CA ASN A 363 5.85 -19.28 -23.56
C ASN A 363 5.11 -17.92 -23.42
N PRO A 364 4.53 -17.40 -24.52
CA PRO A 364 3.89 -16.07 -24.49
C PRO A 364 2.63 -16.01 -23.61
N ARG A 365 2.04 -17.17 -23.26
CA ARG A 365 0.88 -17.26 -22.37
C ARG A 365 1.25 -17.30 -20.88
N GLY A 366 2.54 -17.51 -20.55
CA GLY A 366 3.02 -17.65 -19.19
C GLY A 366 2.68 -19.00 -18.55
N LEU A 367 3.21 -19.21 -17.36
CA LEU A 367 3.15 -20.50 -16.66
C LEU A 367 1.74 -20.88 -16.24
N ILE A 368 0.99 -19.95 -15.64
CA ILE A 368 -0.35 -20.22 -15.09
C ILE A 368 -1.41 -20.11 -16.17
N ALA A 369 -1.36 -19.07 -17.02
CA ALA A 369 -2.35 -18.86 -18.07
C ALA A 369 -2.35 -19.96 -19.13
N SER A 370 -1.22 -20.63 -19.38
CA SER A 370 -1.13 -21.78 -20.30
C SER A 370 -2.03 -22.96 -19.89
N ARG A 371 -2.37 -23.08 -18.63
CA ARG A 371 -3.28 -24.12 -18.10
C ARG A 371 -4.76 -23.86 -18.41
N TYR A 372 -5.10 -22.66 -18.90
CA TYR A 372 -6.48 -22.24 -19.17
C TYR A 372 -6.66 -21.89 -20.64
N PRO A 373 -7.33 -22.75 -21.43
CA PRO A 373 -7.54 -22.50 -22.87
C PRO A 373 -8.25 -21.18 -23.18
N GLN A 374 -9.14 -20.74 -22.28
CA GLN A 374 -9.94 -19.51 -22.41
C GLN A 374 -9.31 -18.29 -21.72
N GLY A 375 -8.04 -18.39 -21.32
CA GLY A 375 -7.35 -17.35 -20.56
C GLY A 375 -7.55 -17.45 -19.07
N VAL A 376 -6.76 -16.67 -18.32
CA VAL A 376 -6.88 -16.57 -16.86
C VAL A 376 -7.94 -15.51 -16.57
N HIS A 377 -9.10 -15.96 -16.11
CA HIS A 377 -10.12 -15.09 -15.55
C HIS A 377 -10.01 -15.14 -14.05
N GLY A 378 -9.94 -14.03 -13.35
CA GLY A 378 -9.99 -14.14 -11.91
C GLY A 378 -9.04 -13.27 -11.14
N TYR A 379 -8.60 -12.20 -11.74
CA TYR A 379 -7.83 -11.19 -11.03
C TYR A 379 -8.69 -10.34 -10.10
N THR A 380 -10.01 -10.39 -10.21
CA THR A 380 -10.91 -9.58 -9.41
C THR A 380 -11.38 -10.29 -8.15
N CYS A 381 -11.69 -9.53 -7.11
CA CYS A 381 -12.25 -10.05 -5.87
C CYS A 381 -13.66 -10.64 -6.01
N HIS A 382 -14.25 -10.57 -7.19
CA HIS A 382 -15.61 -11.05 -7.46
C HIS A 382 -15.64 -12.41 -8.15
N SER A 383 -14.51 -13.02 -8.40
CA SER A 383 -14.42 -14.36 -8.95
C SER A 383 -14.58 -15.43 -7.85
N ALA A 384 -15.61 -15.27 -7.00
CA ALA A 384 -15.88 -16.17 -5.89
C ALA A 384 -16.14 -17.63 -6.33
N ASP A 385 -16.74 -17.76 -7.51
CA ASP A 385 -17.02 -19.02 -8.21
C ASP A 385 -15.84 -19.50 -9.08
N ALA A 386 -14.80 -18.70 -9.24
CA ALA A 386 -13.67 -19.04 -10.09
C ALA A 386 -12.97 -20.31 -9.63
N ARG A 387 -12.66 -21.17 -10.58
CA ARG A 387 -11.91 -22.41 -10.38
C ARG A 387 -10.40 -22.22 -10.40
N ASN A 388 -9.94 -21.02 -10.75
CA ASN A 388 -8.54 -20.60 -10.76
C ASN A 388 -8.24 -19.66 -9.57
N ALA A 389 -6.95 -19.39 -9.32
CA ALA A 389 -6.54 -18.44 -8.29
C ALA A 389 -7.02 -17.02 -8.62
N VAL A 390 -7.39 -16.27 -7.58
CA VAL A 390 -7.89 -14.91 -7.66
C VAL A 390 -6.89 -13.97 -6.98
N ASN A 391 -6.60 -12.84 -7.60
CA ASN A 391 -5.62 -11.85 -7.13
C ASN A 391 -4.23 -12.44 -6.80
N LEU A 392 -3.84 -13.49 -7.54
CA LEU A 392 -2.55 -14.14 -7.40
C LEU A 392 -1.47 -13.30 -8.09
N ALA A 393 -0.43 -12.94 -7.34
CA ALA A 393 0.73 -12.23 -7.87
C ALA A 393 1.98 -12.53 -7.04
N VAL A 394 3.15 -12.48 -7.66
CA VAL A 394 4.43 -12.35 -6.98
C VAL A 394 4.68 -10.88 -6.72
N THR A 395 5.03 -10.53 -5.48
CA THR A 395 5.34 -9.17 -5.07
C THR A 395 6.77 -9.09 -4.56
N GLN A 396 7.48 -8.02 -4.91
CA GLN A 396 8.86 -7.84 -4.52
C GLN A 396 9.18 -6.36 -4.25
N LEU A 397 10.22 -6.15 -3.45
CA LEU A 397 10.84 -4.86 -3.21
C LEU A 397 12.34 -4.98 -3.38
N THR A 398 12.94 -4.13 -4.20
CA THR A 398 14.38 -3.90 -4.20
C THR A 398 14.70 -2.55 -3.60
N VAL A 399 15.85 -2.45 -2.95
CA VAL A 399 16.35 -1.25 -2.28
C VAL A 399 17.78 -1.00 -2.72
N SER A 400 18.10 0.23 -3.08
CA SER A 400 19.47 0.66 -3.46
C SER A 400 19.77 2.06 -2.94
N ASP A 401 21.04 2.40 -2.87
CA ASP A 401 21.43 3.80 -2.86
C ASP A 401 21.09 4.42 -4.22
N PRO A 402 20.78 5.74 -4.30
CA PRO A 402 20.42 6.37 -5.56
C PRO A 402 21.50 6.18 -6.64
N GLY A 403 21.14 5.45 -7.72
CA GLY A 403 22.07 5.07 -8.78
C GLY A 403 22.99 3.91 -8.45
N GLY A 404 22.84 3.25 -7.30
CA GLY A 404 23.55 2.06 -6.89
C GLY A 404 22.89 0.76 -7.38
N GLN A 405 23.56 -0.38 -7.16
CA GLN A 405 23.00 -1.68 -7.49
C GLN A 405 21.84 -2.04 -6.56
N PRO A 406 20.66 -2.35 -7.11
CA PRO A 406 19.53 -2.72 -6.27
C PRO A 406 19.73 -4.10 -5.63
N ARG A 407 19.32 -4.23 -4.36
CA ARG A 407 19.31 -5.46 -3.57
C ARG A 407 17.88 -5.88 -3.30
N LEU A 408 17.56 -7.16 -3.42
CA LEU A 408 16.24 -7.67 -3.05
C LEU A 408 16.06 -7.56 -1.54
N ALA A 409 15.06 -6.79 -1.13
CA ALA A 409 14.70 -6.63 0.29
C ALA A 409 13.53 -7.55 0.66
N PHE A 410 12.56 -7.74 -0.24
CA PHE A 410 11.40 -8.58 0.00
C PHE A 410 10.95 -9.29 -1.28
N CYS A 411 10.53 -10.55 -1.13
CA CYS A 411 9.83 -11.31 -2.16
C CYS A 411 8.80 -12.23 -1.51
N GLY A 412 7.58 -12.25 -2.04
CA GLY A 412 6.51 -13.10 -1.54
C GLY A 412 5.38 -13.26 -2.55
N VAL A 413 4.38 -14.04 -2.19
CA VAL A 413 3.19 -14.30 -3.00
C VAL A 413 1.96 -13.74 -2.30
N ARG A 414 1.19 -12.94 -3.01
CA ARG A 414 -0.12 -12.45 -2.57
C ARG A 414 -1.23 -13.15 -3.34
N HIS A 415 -2.33 -13.47 -2.67
CA HIS A 415 -3.46 -14.15 -3.29
C HIS A 415 -4.77 -13.94 -2.52
N SER A 416 -5.89 -14.40 -3.05
CA SER A 416 -7.15 -14.53 -2.31
C SER A 416 -7.21 -15.87 -1.56
N VAL A 417 -8.21 -16.03 -0.71
CA VAL A 417 -8.46 -17.31 -0.04
C VAL A 417 -8.65 -18.46 -1.05
N HIS A 418 -8.10 -19.63 -0.76
CA HIS A 418 -8.31 -20.85 -1.56
C HIS A 418 -9.67 -21.46 -1.25
N CYS A 419 -10.73 -20.72 -1.50
CA CYS A 419 -12.10 -21.14 -1.31
C CYS A 419 -12.99 -20.55 -2.40
N ALA A 420 -13.53 -21.38 -3.28
CA ALA A 420 -14.51 -21.02 -4.29
C ALA A 420 -15.93 -21.12 -3.69
N TRP A 421 -16.25 -20.22 -2.75
CA TRP A 421 -17.43 -20.33 -1.86
C TRP A 421 -18.79 -20.25 -2.54
N GLU A 422 -18.88 -19.87 -3.81
CA GLU A 422 -20.13 -19.87 -4.58
C GLU A 422 -20.37 -21.21 -5.32
N ILE A 423 -19.36 -22.09 -5.38
CA ILE A 423 -19.53 -23.44 -5.89
C ILE A 423 -20.24 -24.28 -4.82
N ARG A 424 -21.46 -24.71 -5.11
CA ARG A 424 -22.31 -25.44 -4.14
C ARG A 424 -21.91 -26.89 -3.97
N ASN A 425 -21.47 -27.55 -5.03
CA ASN A 425 -21.01 -28.92 -4.99
C ASN A 425 -19.67 -28.99 -4.25
N ASP A 426 -19.63 -29.78 -3.15
CA ASP A 426 -18.46 -29.85 -2.27
C ASP A 426 -17.23 -30.46 -2.96
N GLN A 427 -17.42 -31.43 -3.84
CA GLN A 427 -16.34 -32.06 -4.61
C GLN A 427 -15.74 -31.08 -5.63
N GLU A 428 -16.59 -30.38 -6.38
CA GLU A 428 -16.14 -29.36 -7.33
C GLU A 428 -15.46 -28.19 -6.61
N ARG A 429 -15.98 -27.80 -5.44
CA ARG A 429 -15.38 -26.74 -4.63
C ARG A 429 -14.01 -27.16 -4.11
N ALA A 430 -13.88 -28.37 -3.57
CA ALA A 430 -12.60 -28.91 -3.12
C ALA A 430 -11.57 -28.98 -4.25
N ALA A 431 -11.97 -29.43 -5.44
CA ALA A 431 -11.11 -29.46 -6.63
C ALA A 431 -10.67 -28.06 -7.08
N ALA A 432 -11.59 -27.08 -7.06
CA ALA A 432 -11.26 -25.69 -7.36
C ALA A 432 -10.31 -25.07 -6.31
N ASN A 433 -10.52 -25.39 -5.03
CA ASN A 433 -9.66 -24.93 -3.94
C ASN A 433 -8.25 -25.50 -4.06
N ALA A 434 -8.10 -26.80 -4.34
CA ALA A 434 -6.81 -27.44 -4.59
C ALA A 434 -6.08 -26.81 -5.77
N ARG A 435 -6.78 -26.54 -6.89
CA ARG A 435 -6.19 -25.87 -8.06
C ARG A 435 -5.66 -24.47 -7.72
N ARG A 436 -6.40 -23.67 -6.92
CA ARG A 436 -5.93 -22.38 -6.44
C ARG A 436 -4.65 -22.50 -5.61
N ALA A 437 -4.55 -23.53 -4.76
CA ALA A 437 -3.36 -23.80 -3.97
C ALA A 437 -2.18 -24.24 -4.86
N GLU A 438 -2.40 -25.10 -5.87
CA GLU A 438 -1.38 -25.46 -6.86
C GLU A 438 -0.80 -24.20 -7.55
N GLU A 439 -1.66 -23.29 -7.99
CA GLU A 439 -1.24 -22.06 -8.66
C GLU A 439 -0.43 -21.14 -7.73
N ALA A 440 -0.79 -21.10 -6.44
CA ALA A 440 -0.01 -20.36 -5.44
C ALA A 440 1.37 -21.00 -5.20
N VAL A 441 1.47 -22.34 -5.23
CA VAL A 441 2.75 -23.06 -5.18
C VAL A 441 3.59 -22.74 -6.43
N MET A 442 2.97 -22.72 -7.62
CA MET A 442 3.67 -22.33 -8.85
C MET A 442 4.19 -20.88 -8.78
N ALA A 443 3.39 -19.96 -8.23
CA ALA A 443 3.82 -18.58 -8.00
C ALA A 443 4.97 -18.49 -6.97
N ALA A 444 4.93 -19.31 -5.91
CA ALA A 444 6.02 -19.39 -4.93
C ALA A 444 7.30 -19.97 -5.53
N PHE A 445 7.20 -20.96 -6.43
CA PHE A 445 8.31 -21.43 -7.22
C PHE A 445 8.91 -20.30 -8.07
N MET A 446 8.08 -19.53 -8.77
CA MET A 446 8.54 -18.39 -9.55
C MET A 446 9.22 -17.33 -8.69
N ALA A 447 8.69 -17.06 -7.49
CA ALA A 447 9.30 -16.14 -6.52
C ALA A 447 10.71 -16.58 -6.10
N LYS A 448 10.97 -17.89 -6.01
CA LYS A 448 12.29 -18.44 -5.61
C LYS A 448 13.27 -18.54 -6.77
N TYR A 449 12.81 -18.99 -7.93
CA TYR A 449 13.68 -19.42 -9.03
C TYR A 449 13.72 -18.48 -10.24
N SER A 450 12.77 -17.55 -10.38
CA SER A 450 12.75 -16.64 -11.54
C SER A 450 12.87 -15.16 -11.20
N VAL A 451 12.67 -14.77 -9.94
CA VAL A 451 12.84 -13.37 -9.53
C VAL A 451 14.35 -13.03 -9.53
N PRO A 452 14.79 -12.03 -10.30
CA PRO A 452 16.17 -11.58 -10.26
C PRO A 452 16.62 -11.28 -8.82
N ARG A 453 17.82 -11.71 -8.45
CA ARG A 453 18.43 -11.54 -7.11
C ARG A 453 17.84 -12.39 -5.98
N ASN A 454 16.75 -13.11 -6.20
CA ASN A 454 16.33 -14.20 -5.34
C ASN A 454 16.71 -15.57 -5.93
N HIS A 455 17.35 -15.55 -7.07
CA HIS A 455 17.59 -16.67 -7.96
C HIS A 455 18.34 -17.79 -7.25
N ALA A 456 17.60 -18.82 -6.84
CA ALA A 456 18.19 -20.10 -6.53
C ALA A 456 18.39 -20.88 -7.84
N GLU A 457 19.50 -21.58 -7.96
CA GLU A 457 19.71 -22.49 -9.10
C GLU A 457 18.74 -23.66 -8.98
N LEU A 458 18.17 -24.06 -10.12
CA LEU A 458 17.38 -25.28 -10.15
C LEU A 458 18.28 -26.49 -9.92
N PRO A 459 17.85 -27.48 -9.13
CA PRO A 459 18.57 -28.74 -9.02
C PRO A 459 18.73 -29.44 -10.36
N GLU A 460 19.71 -30.30 -10.45
CA GLU A 460 19.88 -31.16 -11.63
C GLU A 460 18.69 -32.10 -11.79
N PRO A 461 18.27 -32.40 -13.02
CA PRO A 461 17.21 -33.39 -13.25
C PRO A 461 17.58 -34.76 -12.71
N GLY A 462 16.59 -35.48 -12.17
CA GLY A 462 16.74 -36.89 -11.85
C GLY A 462 16.82 -37.80 -13.09
N ASP A 463 16.93 -39.09 -12.87
CA ASP A 463 17.09 -40.11 -13.96
C ASP A 463 15.89 -40.13 -14.93
N ASP A 464 14.71 -39.68 -14.46
CA ASP A 464 13.49 -39.55 -15.27
C ASP A 464 13.38 -38.19 -16.01
N GLY A 465 14.43 -37.38 -15.96
CA GLY A 465 14.47 -36.03 -16.56
C GLY A 465 13.62 -34.97 -15.76
N THR A 466 13.06 -35.34 -14.61
CA THR A 466 12.26 -34.45 -13.78
C THR A 466 13.14 -33.69 -12.77
N VAL A 467 13.03 -32.37 -12.74
CA VAL A 467 13.63 -31.52 -11.70
C VAL A 467 12.73 -31.52 -10.49
N THR A 468 13.15 -32.15 -9.39
CA THR A 468 12.41 -32.16 -8.13
C THR A 468 12.91 -31.06 -7.19
N VAL A 469 11.99 -30.27 -6.68
CA VAL A 469 12.28 -29.09 -5.84
C VAL A 469 11.51 -29.15 -4.53
N ASP A 470 12.22 -29.06 -3.42
CA ASP A 470 11.61 -28.80 -2.12
C ASP A 470 11.38 -27.30 -1.93
N LEU A 471 10.16 -26.93 -1.60
CA LEU A 471 9.75 -25.53 -1.48
C LEU A 471 9.08 -25.26 -0.14
N ASP A 472 9.79 -24.56 0.72
CA ASP A 472 9.25 -24.13 2.01
C ASP A 472 8.37 -22.88 1.85
N ILE A 473 7.13 -22.98 2.30
CA ILE A 473 6.11 -21.92 2.21
C ILE A 473 5.59 -21.59 3.62
N THR A 474 5.53 -20.31 3.93
CA THR A 474 4.78 -19.82 5.09
C THR A 474 3.52 -19.10 4.62
N SER A 475 2.37 -19.70 4.83
CA SER A 475 1.06 -19.13 4.53
C SER A 475 0.56 -18.30 5.71
N VAL A 476 0.25 -17.02 5.47
CA VAL A 476 -0.29 -16.08 6.47
C VAL A 476 -1.67 -15.62 6.00
N ALA A 477 -2.72 -16.22 6.52
CA ALA A 477 -4.09 -15.82 6.26
C ALA A 477 -4.51 -14.64 7.16
N LEU A 478 -5.22 -13.67 6.58
CA LEU A 478 -5.74 -12.47 7.26
C LEU A 478 -7.26 -12.56 7.45
N LEU A 479 -7.73 -13.75 7.78
CA LEU A 479 -9.16 -14.06 7.88
C LEU A 479 -9.66 -13.85 9.31
N THR A 480 -10.90 -13.37 9.42
CA THR A 480 -11.58 -13.24 10.71
C THR A 480 -12.54 -14.40 10.88
N PRO A 481 -12.20 -15.41 11.69
CA PRO A 481 -13.07 -16.56 11.91
C PRO A 481 -14.22 -16.17 12.84
N ASP A 482 -15.12 -15.27 12.38
CA ASP A 482 -16.26 -14.86 13.17
C ASP A 482 -17.41 -15.87 13.03
N THR A 483 -17.78 -16.50 14.12
CA THR A 483 -18.99 -17.33 14.24
C THR A 483 -20.26 -16.47 14.42
N MET A 484 -20.12 -15.19 14.76
CA MET A 484 -21.25 -14.29 15.01
C MET A 484 -22.02 -13.96 13.72
N ARG A 485 -21.36 -13.90 12.56
CA ARG A 485 -22.07 -13.71 11.28
C ARG A 485 -23.00 -14.85 10.95
N ASN A 486 -22.64 -16.08 11.28
CA ASN A 486 -23.49 -17.24 11.11
C ASN A 486 -24.67 -17.24 12.09
N TYR A 487 -24.49 -16.68 13.28
CA TYR A 487 -25.59 -16.51 14.23
C TYR A 487 -26.65 -15.52 13.73
N TRP A 488 -26.22 -14.39 13.13
CA TRP A 488 -27.14 -13.37 12.59
C TRP A 488 -27.63 -13.67 11.17
N ARG A 489 -26.95 -14.52 10.41
CA ARG A 489 -27.29 -14.92 9.04
C ARG A 489 -26.95 -16.40 8.82
N PRO A 490 -27.74 -17.35 9.37
CA PRO A 490 -27.53 -18.77 9.20
C PRO A 490 -27.51 -19.13 7.71
N GLY A 491 -26.54 -19.97 7.30
CA GLY A 491 -26.39 -20.41 5.91
C GLY A 491 -25.76 -19.40 4.96
N SER A 492 -25.17 -18.29 5.47
CA SER A 492 -24.41 -17.40 4.61
C SER A 492 -23.12 -18.10 4.17
N SER A 493 -23.00 -18.36 2.84
CA SER A 493 -21.83 -18.93 2.16
C SER A 493 -20.55 -18.05 2.26
N LYS A 494 -20.54 -17.03 3.13
CA LYS A 494 -19.49 -16.01 3.26
C LYS A 494 -18.77 -16.06 4.60
N ASP A 495 -18.86 -17.16 5.33
CA ASP A 495 -18.16 -17.37 6.61
C ASP A 495 -16.65 -17.52 6.39
N GLU A 496 -15.87 -16.59 6.96
CA GLU A 496 -14.41 -16.63 6.81
C GLU A 496 -13.77 -17.82 7.57
N ARG A 497 -14.46 -18.42 8.57
CA ARG A 497 -13.99 -19.63 9.24
C ARG A 497 -14.03 -20.84 8.30
N SER A 498 -15.16 -21.07 7.63
CA SER A 498 -15.28 -22.15 6.64
C SER A 498 -14.28 -21.97 5.50
N MET A 499 -14.06 -20.72 5.08
CA MET A 499 -13.04 -20.39 4.07
C MET A 499 -11.62 -20.74 4.53
N LEU A 500 -11.31 -20.51 5.82
CA LEU A 500 -10.01 -20.89 6.39
C LEU A 500 -9.83 -22.41 6.39
N MET A 501 -10.87 -23.15 6.75
CA MET A 501 -10.84 -24.62 6.73
C MET A 501 -10.65 -25.15 5.30
N ASP A 502 -11.39 -24.62 4.33
CA ASP A 502 -11.24 -24.95 2.91
C ASP A 502 -9.80 -24.67 2.40
N GLN A 503 -9.23 -23.52 2.78
CA GLN A 503 -7.85 -23.18 2.43
C GLN A 503 -6.84 -24.14 3.06
N THR A 504 -7.02 -24.50 4.32
CA THR A 504 -6.14 -25.46 5.01
C THR A 504 -6.18 -26.82 4.33
N ALA A 505 -7.38 -27.32 4.03
CA ALA A 505 -7.55 -28.58 3.29
C ALA A 505 -6.92 -28.54 1.89
N ALA A 506 -7.00 -27.38 1.21
CA ALA A 506 -6.36 -27.22 -0.10
C ALA A 506 -4.83 -27.26 0.02
N TRP A 507 -4.24 -26.60 1.02
CA TRP A 507 -2.81 -26.67 1.31
C TRP A 507 -2.35 -28.09 1.67
N ASP A 508 -3.12 -28.82 2.49
CA ASP A 508 -2.81 -30.21 2.83
C ASP A 508 -2.83 -31.11 1.59
N THR A 509 -3.80 -30.90 0.69
CA THR A 509 -3.91 -31.64 -0.57
C THR A 509 -2.68 -31.47 -1.44
N VAL A 510 -2.21 -30.23 -1.65
CA VAL A 510 -1.03 -29.98 -2.49
C VAL A 510 0.28 -30.40 -1.81
N SER A 511 0.36 -30.32 -0.48
CA SER A 511 1.52 -30.83 0.28
C SER A 511 1.69 -32.34 0.13
N GLN A 512 0.59 -33.09 0.12
CA GLN A 512 0.61 -34.54 -0.03
C GLN A 512 0.91 -35.00 -1.48
N ARG A 513 0.33 -34.31 -2.46
CA ARG A 513 0.44 -34.71 -3.88
C ARG A 513 1.66 -34.14 -4.58
N GLY A 514 2.17 -33.01 -4.12
CA GLY A 514 3.08 -32.17 -4.88
C GLY A 514 2.40 -31.45 -6.04
N VAL A 515 3.14 -30.62 -6.74
CA VAL A 515 2.67 -29.87 -7.90
C VAL A 515 3.65 -30.07 -9.07
N SER A 516 3.13 -30.52 -10.22
CA SER A 516 3.95 -30.75 -11.41
C SER A 516 3.52 -29.83 -12.56
N PHE A 517 4.52 -29.28 -13.28
CA PHE A 517 4.30 -28.40 -14.43
C PHE A 517 5.56 -28.31 -15.31
N GLN A 518 5.40 -27.75 -16.52
CA GLN A 518 6.52 -27.45 -17.41
C GLN A 518 7.05 -26.04 -17.15
N TYR A 519 8.38 -25.91 -17.07
CA TYR A 519 9.05 -24.61 -16.97
C TYR A 519 10.38 -24.64 -17.69
N GLN A 520 10.58 -23.73 -18.65
CA GLN A 520 11.79 -23.64 -19.48
C GLN A 520 12.20 -25.00 -20.14
N GLY A 521 11.21 -25.67 -20.72
CA GLY A 521 11.41 -26.98 -21.37
C GLY A 521 11.67 -28.16 -20.43
N ARG A 522 11.71 -27.94 -19.11
CA ARG A 522 11.93 -28.98 -18.09
C ARG A 522 10.65 -29.35 -17.37
N GLN A 523 10.49 -30.66 -17.06
CA GLN A 523 9.44 -31.10 -16.15
C GLN A 523 9.85 -30.76 -14.72
N ILE A 524 9.05 -29.95 -14.03
CA ILE A 524 9.27 -29.55 -12.64
C ILE A 524 8.29 -30.31 -11.75
N ARG A 525 8.77 -30.85 -10.65
CA ARG A 525 7.95 -31.42 -9.56
C ARG A 525 8.30 -30.70 -8.26
N VAL A 526 7.36 -29.90 -7.75
CA VAL A 526 7.50 -29.22 -6.47
C VAL A 526 6.91 -30.06 -5.35
N ARG A 527 7.67 -30.24 -4.28
CA ARG A 527 7.23 -30.80 -2.99
C ARG A 527 7.09 -29.65 -2.00
N PRO A 528 5.88 -29.09 -1.81
CA PRO A 528 5.72 -27.93 -0.93
C PRO A 528 5.62 -28.36 0.53
N HIS A 529 6.42 -27.74 1.39
CA HIS A 529 6.34 -27.83 2.84
C HIS A 529 5.67 -26.56 3.37
N ILE A 530 4.40 -26.67 3.76
CA ILE A 530 3.56 -25.49 4.05
C ILE A 530 3.27 -25.38 5.54
N VAL A 531 3.60 -24.23 6.10
CA VAL A 531 3.26 -23.83 7.48
C VAL A 531 2.23 -22.72 7.41
N THR A 532 1.06 -22.91 8.05
CA THR A 532 -0.07 -21.99 7.94
C THR A 532 -0.34 -21.26 9.25
N PHE A 533 -0.43 -19.92 9.17
CA PHE A 533 -0.89 -19.02 10.22
C PHE A 533 -2.22 -18.36 9.81
N ASN A 534 -3.05 -18.01 10.79
CA ASN A 534 -4.19 -17.13 10.59
C ASN A 534 -4.16 -15.97 11.60
N VAL A 535 -4.08 -14.74 11.08
CA VAL A 535 -4.00 -13.50 11.87
C VAL A 535 -5.08 -12.54 11.38
N GLY A 536 -6.16 -12.42 12.13
CA GLY A 536 -7.22 -11.46 11.79
C GLY A 536 -6.77 -10.01 12.03
N VAL A 537 -6.94 -9.14 11.05
CA VAL A 537 -6.45 -7.75 11.08
C VAL A 537 -7.56 -6.71 10.88
N ASN A 538 -8.82 -7.12 10.71
CA ASN A 538 -9.93 -6.18 10.53
C ASN A 538 -10.50 -5.70 11.88
N GLU A 539 -11.33 -4.65 11.85
CA GLU A 539 -11.96 -4.09 13.04
C GLU A 539 -12.73 -5.13 13.86
N GLY A 540 -13.45 -6.05 13.19
CA GLY A 540 -14.17 -7.12 13.88
C GLY A 540 -13.23 -8.04 14.64
N ALA A 541 -12.05 -8.36 14.07
CA ALA A 541 -11.04 -9.16 14.75
C ALA A 541 -10.45 -8.43 15.97
N VAL A 542 -10.22 -7.14 15.84
CA VAL A 542 -9.48 -6.34 16.81
C VAL A 542 -10.38 -5.76 17.90
N LYS A 543 -11.56 -5.24 17.56
CA LYS A 543 -12.49 -4.62 18.53
C LYS A 543 -13.33 -5.62 19.30
N LEU A 544 -13.74 -6.72 18.68
CA LEU A 544 -14.60 -7.73 19.33
C LEU A 544 -13.79 -8.72 20.19
N SER A 545 -12.49 -8.82 20.01
CA SER A 545 -11.65 -9.69 20.85
C SER A 545 -11.63 -9.32 22.32
N GLY A 546 -11.90 -8.05 22.66
CA GLY A 546 -12.01 -7.56 24.03
C GLY A 546 -13.40 -7.75 24.68
N ILE A 547 -14.44 -8.01 23.87
CA ILE A 547 -15.84 -8.04 24.33
C ILE A 547 -16.40 -9.48 24.36
N ALA A 548 -15.94 -10.34 23.47
CA ALA A 548 -16.39 -11.75 23.41
C ALA A 548 -15.27 -12.69 23.87
N PRO A 549 -15.49 -13.51 24.89
CA PRO A 549 -14.50 -14.51 25.30
C PRO A 549 -14.21 -15.47 24.14
N ASN A 550 -12.96 -15.93 24.07
CA ASN A 550 -12.35 -16.73 22.99
C ASN A 550 -13.24 -17.88 22.42
N LYS A 551 -14.14 -18.43 23.21
CA LYS A 551 -15.03 -19.53 22.79
C LYS A 551 -16.15 -19.12 21.85
N ALA A 552 -16.65 -17.88 21.93
CA ALA A 552 -17.75 -17.43 21.07
C ALA A 552 -17.28 -16.93 19.70
N GLY A 553 -15.99 -16.57 19.54
CA GLY A 553 -15.43 -15.97 18.34
C GLY A 553 -14.79 -16.94 17.34
N GLY A 554 -14.68 -18.24 17.63
CA GLY A 554 -14.08 -19.25 16.73
C GLY A 554 -12.56 -19.14 16.57
N TRP A 555 -11.88 -18.44 17.48
CA TRP A 555 -10.43 -18.23 17.43
C TRP A 555 -9.60 -19.42 17.89
N ASP A 556 -10.17 -20.37 18.63
CA ASP A 556 -9.44 -21.52 19.17
C ASP A 556 -8.71 -22.34 18.09
N ALA A 557 -9.36 -22.52 16.93
CA ALA A 557 -8.74 -23.20 15.79
C ALA A 557 -7.53 -22.41 15.22
N SER A 558 -7.65 -21.08 15.14
CA SER A 558 -6.55 -20.21 14.71
C SER A 558 -5.41 -20.20 15.71
N ASP A 559 -5.71 -20.19 17.01
CA ASP A 559 -4.69 -20.20 18.08
C ASP A 559 -3.90 -21.51 18.08
N GLN A 560 -4.58 -22.65 17.92
CA GLN A 560 -3.92 -23.96 17.80
C GLN A 560 -3.08 -24.07 16.52
N MET A 561 -3.61 -23.57 15.39
CA MET A 561 -2.89 -23.50 14.11
C MET A 561 -1.62 -22.66 14.27
N ASN A 562 -1.74 -21.44 14.80
CA ASN A 562 -0.63 -20.52 14.99
C ASN A 562 0.44 -21.07 15.93
N LYS A 563 0.04 -21.78 17.00
CA LYS A 563 0.98 -22.42 17.92
C LYS A 563 1.81 -23.48 17.21
N ARG A 564 1.18 -24.43 16.52
CA ARG A 564 1.87 -25.50 15.76
C ARG A 564 2.78 -24.92 14.69
N ALA A 565 2.27 -23.94 13.94
CA ALA A 565 3.02 -23.25 12.89
C ALA A 565 4.23 -22.54 13.45
N PHE A 566 4.11 -21.89 14.62
CA PHE A 566 5.22 -21.17 15.24
C PHE A 566 6.28 -22.11 15.81
N GLU A 567 5.89 -23.28 16.33
CA GLU A 567 6.82 -24.33 16.75
C GLU A 567 7.68 -24.83 15.59
N ALA A 568 7.08 -25.04 14.40
CA ALA A 568 7.82 -25.40 13.18
C ALA A 568 8.76 -24.26 12.75
N LEU A 569 8.25 -23.02 12.68
CA LEU A 569 9.04 -21.86 12.29
C LEU A 569 10.21 -21.58 13.24
N THR A 570 10.05 -21.89 14.54
CA THR A 570 11.09 -21.70 15.56
C THR A 570 12.34 -22.50 15.24
N ARG A 571 12.20 -23.76 14.82
CA ARG A 571 13.37 -24.61 14.49
C ARG A 571 14.17 -23.99 13.36
N ASP A 572 13.51 -23.56 12.30
CA ASP A 572 14.16 -23.02 11.10
C ASP A 572 14.75 -21.64 11.37
N ALA A 573 14.05 -20.79 12.13
CA ALA A 573 14.54 -19.48 12.55
C ALA A 573 15.80 -19.60 13.42
N MET A 574 15.83 -20.55 14.40
CA MET A 574 16.98 -20.76 15.23
C MET A 574 18.15 -21.39 14.46
N ALA A 575 17.90 -22.27 13.50
CA ALA A 575 18.92 -22.77 12.61
C ALA A 575 19.59 -21.64 11.83
N PHE A 576 18.80 -20.74 11.22
CA PHE A 576 19.32 -19.58 10.50
C PHE A 576 20.11 -18.62 11.40
N VAL A 577 19.60 -18.30 12.59
CA VAL A 577 20.24 -17.37 13.54
C VAL A 577 21.61 -17.91 13.99
N ASN A 578 21.73 -19.22 14.18
CA ASN A 578 22.96 -19.87 14.64
C ASN A 578 23.94 -20.15 13.49
N ASP A 579 23.53 -20.08 12.23
CA ASP A 579 24.40 -20.31 11.08
C ASP A 579 25.35 -19.12 10.85
N LYS A 580 26.62 -19.29 11.26
CA LYS A 580 27.66 -18.25 11.14
C LYS A 580 28.05 -17.93 9.70
N SER A 581 27.66 -18.75 8.73
CA SER A 581 27.89 -18.46 7.30
C SER A 581 26.97 -17.35 6.77
N LYS A 582 25.86 -17.06 7.45
CA LYS A 582 24.89 -16.02 7.09
C LYS A 582 25.34 -14.64 7.59
N ASP A 583 24.94 -13.61 6.84
CA ASP A 583 25.23 -12.22 7.22
C ASP A 583 24.77 -11.91 8.66
N GLY A 584 25.63 -11.25 9.43
CA GLY A 584 25.40 -10.95 10.84
C GLY A 584 24.20 -10.03 11.08
N ASN A 585 23.97 -9.06 10.19
CA ASN A 585 22.85 -8.13 10.29
C ASN A 585 21.53 -8.85 9.99
N LEU A 586 21.51 -9.74 9.00
CA LEU A 586 20.32 -10.54 8.68
C LEU A 586 19.99 -11.52 9.81
N ARG A 587 21.00 -12.15 10.46
CA ARG A 587 20.79 -13.00 11.63
C ARG A 587 20.23 -12.23 12.81
N ALA A 588 20.74 -11.02 13.07
CA ALA A 588 20.24 -10.13 14.13
C ALA A 588 18.80 -9.66 13.85
N ALA A 589 18.48 -9.33 12.60
CA ALA A 589 17.13 -8.98 12.18
C ALA A 589 16.16 -10.16 12.35
N ALA A 590 16.56 -11.38 11.91
CA ALA A 590 15.76 -12.59 12.08
C ALA A 590 15.49 -12.90 13.56
N LEU A 591 16.51 -12.80 14.43
CA LEU A 591 16.35 -12.98 15.88
C LEU A 591 15.41 -11.93 16.49
N THR A 592 15.52 -10.68 16.05
CA THR A 592 14.65 -9.59 16.50
C THR A 592 13.19 -9.88 16.12
N LEU A 593 12.92 -10.20 14.86
CA LEU A 593 11.57 -10.53 14.38
C LEU A 593 11.01 -11.77 15.08
N PHE A 594 11.83 -12.83 15.24
CA PHE A 594 11.45 -14.03 15.97
C PHE A 594 11.00 -13.72 17.39
N ASN A 595 11.81 -12.97 18.14
CA ASN A 595 11.49 -12.59 19.51
C ASN A 595 10.22 -11.72 19.58
N GLN A 596 10.04 -10.80 18.63
CA GLN A 596 8.83 -9.99 18.53
C GLN A 596 7.59 -10.87 18.25
N CYS A 597 7.65 -11.81 17.30
CA CYS A 597 6.55 -12.74 17.02
C CYS A 597 6.22 -13.60 18.23
N ARG A 598 7.25 -14.17 18.90
CA ARG A 598 7.07 -14.95 20.12
C ARG A 598 6.36 -14.16 21.22
N ASN A 599 6.80 -12.93 21.47
CA ASN A 599 6.21 -12.09 22.50
C ASN A 599 4.76 -11.73 22.19
N ILE A 600 4.43 -11.42 20.92
CA ILE A 600 3.05 -11.16 20.50
C ILE A 600 2.16 -12.37 20.79
N LEU A 601 2.60 -13.57 20.42
CA LEU A 601 1.84 -14.81 20.59
C LEU A 601 1.69 -15.19 22.07
N VAL A 602 2.78 -15.11 22.85
CA VAL A 602 2.76 -15.44 24.30
C VAL A 602 1.85 -14.46 25.07
N LEU A 603 1.91 -13.17 24.74
CA LEU A 603 1.10 -12.13 25.39
C LEU A 603 -0.31 -12.01 24.78
N LYS A 604 -0.65 -12.83 23.77
CA LYS A 604 -1.92 -12.78 23.03
C LYS A 604 -2.28 -11.38 22.50
N GLN A 605 -1.27 -10.68 21.98
CA GLN A 605 -1.39 -9.31 21.48
C GLN A 605 -1.68 -9.23 19.97
N GLU A 606 -1.77 -10.36 19.27
CA GLU A 606 -2.06 -10.44 17.84
C GLU A 606 -3.37 -9.77 17.44
N ARG A 607 -4.30 -9.65 18.39
CA ARG A 607 -5.64 -9.08 18.20
C ARG A 607 -5.80 -7.68 18.82
N SER A 608 -4.73 -7.08 19.34
CA SER A 608 -4.79 -5.72 19.85
C SER A 608 -4.55 -4.71 18.73
N ASP A 609 -5.36 -3.63 18.69
CA ASP A 609 -5.28 -2.58 17.62
C ASP A 609 -4.07 -1.67 17.82
N SER A 610 -3.40 -1.67 18.96
CA SER A 610 -2.27 -0.77 19.20
C SER A 610 -1.61 -0.34 17.88
N HIS A 611 -1.30 0.83 17.60
CA HIS A 611 -0.71 1.48 16.40
C HIS A 611 -0.20 0.56 15.22
N ASP A 612 -0.49 -0.74 15.23
CA ASP A 612 -0.01 -1.74 14.26
C ASP A 612 -0.92 -2.99 14.23
N ALA A 613 -1.97 -2.94 13.41
CA ALA A 613 -2.90 -4.07 13.26
C ALA A 613 -2.26 -5.30 12.58
N TYR A 614 -1.20 -5.10 11.79
CA TYR A 614 -0.49 -6.15 11.04
C TYR A 614 0.76 -6.67 11.74
N LYS A 615 0.99 -6.28 13.01
CA LYS A 615 2.25 -6.53 13.74
C LYS A 615 2.75 -7.97 13.71
N LEU A 616 1.88 -8.95 13.88
CA LEU A 616 2.27 -10.36 13.80
C LEU A 616 2.40 -10.81 12.35
N ALA A 617 1.41 -10.55 11.52
CA ALA A 617 1.36 -11.04 10.15
C ALA A 617 2.57 -10.60 9.32
N ALA A 618 2.90 -9.30 9.34
CA ALA A 618 4.01 -8.77 8.59
C ALA A 618 5.37 -9.29 9.09
N ARG A 619 5.54 -9.42 10.41
CA ARG A 619 6.76 -9.97 10.99
C ARG A 619 6.97 -11.43 10.67
N LEU A 620 5.91 -12.25 10.68
CA LEU A 620 5.96 -13.64 10.24
C LEU A 620 6.39 -13.77 8.78
N ALA A 621 5.82 -12.95 7.89
CA ALA A 621 6.15 -12.98 6.46
C ALA A 621 7.60 -12.56 6.19
N VAL A 622 8.05 -11.47 6.82
CA VAL A 622 9.43 -10.98 6.63
C VAL A 622 10.44 -11.94 7.28
N LEU A 623 10.16 -12.47 8.47
CA LEU A 623 11.00 -13.50 9.09
C LEU A 623 11.12 -14.73 8.20
N SER A 624 10.00 -15.21 7.64
CA SER A 624 9.99 -16.37 6.75
C SER A 624 10.88 -16.15 5.53
N GLN A 625 10.80 -14.99 4.90
CA GLN A 625 11.65 -14.66 3.74
C GLN A 625 13.13 -14.58 4.14
N LEU A 626 13.47 -13.99 5.29
CA LEU A 626 14.86 -13.92 5.76
C LEU A 626 15.49 -15.31 5.97
N ILE A 627 14.71 -16.27 6.45
CA ILE A 627 15.18 -17.64 6.69
C ILE A 627 15.03 -18.57 5.47
N GLY A 628 14.77 -18.00 4.28
CA GLY A 628 14.75 -18.72 3.00
C GLY A 628 13.43 -19.38 2.63
N LYS A 629 12.33 -19.14 3.38
CA LYS A 629 10.98 -19.59 3.02
C LYS A 629 10.27 -18.55 2.16
N ILE A 630 9.30 -18.97 1.36
CA ILE A 630 8.48 -18.05 0.57
C ILE A 630 7.21 -17.69 1.36
N PRO A 631 7.04 -16.43 1.77
CA PRO A 631 5.81 -15.99 2.39
C PRO A 631 4.68 -15.89 1.36
N CYS A 632 3.57 -16.59 1.62
CA CYS A 632 2.32 -16.48 0.89
C CYS A 632 1.28 -15.85 1.82
N PHE A 633 0.62 -14.78 1.42
CA PHE A 633 -0.33 -14.10 2.29
C PHE A 633 -1.61 -13.69 1.58
N ASN A 634 -2.72 -13.79 2.30
CA ASN A 634 -4.03 -13.59 1.72
C ASN A 634 -5.05 -13.05 2.72
N CYS A 635 -6.02 -12.31 2.18
CA CYS A 635 -7.31 -12.13 2.81
C CYS A 635 -8.39 -12.81 1.95
N LYS A 636 -9.67 -12.65 2.32
CA LYS A 636 -10.77 -13.22 1.57
C LYS A 636 -10.69 -12.95 0.06
N SER A 637 -10.50 -11.71 -0.34
CA SER A 637 -10.48 -11.29 -1.74
C SER A 637 -9.06 -11.10 -2.32
N GLY A 638 -8.01 -11.18 -1.52
CA GLY A 638 -6.64 -10.89 -1.96
C GLY A 638 -6.39 -9.41 -2.28
N LYS A 639 -7.25 -8.50 -1.85
CA LYS A 639 -7.29 -7.10 -2.27
C LYS A 639 -6.81 -6.15 -1.17
N ASP A 640 -7.72 -5.65 -0.33
CA ASP A 640 -7.43 -4.56 0.60
C ASP A 640 -6.48 -4.97 1.74
N ARG A 641 -6.89 -5.92 2.58
CA ARG A 641 -6.05 -6.42 3.68
C ARG A 641 -4.72 -7.00 3.18
N THR A 642 -4.74 -7.67 2.03
CA THR A 642 -3.54 -8.21 1.39
C THR A 642 -2.63 -7.11 0.84
N GLY A 643 -3.19 -6.03 0.30
CA GLY A 643 -2.43 -4.85 -0.13
C GLY A 643 -1.77 -4.11 1.02
N GLU A 644 -2.47 -3.94 2.15
CA GLU A 644 -1.88 -3.36 3.37
C GLU A 644 -0.79 -4.27 3.96
N MET A 645 -0.99 -5.58 3.92
CA MET A 645 0.03 -6.55 4.32
C MET A 645 1.30 -6.43 3.46
N ASP A 646 1.13 -6.25 2.15
CA ASP A 646 2.24 -6.02 1.22
C ASP A 646 3.02 -4.73 1.57
N VAL A 647 2.31 -3.66 1.91
CA VAL A 647 2.91 -2.39 2.38
C VAL A 647 3.72 -2.62 3.66
N GLU A 648 3.15 -3.29 4.65
CA GLU A 648 3.82 -3.56 5.93
C GLU A 648 5.07 -4.44 5.77
N CYS A 649 4.99 -5.48 4.94
CA CYS A 649 6.14 -6.34 4.65
C CYS A 649 7.27 -5.55 3.98
N LYS A 650 6.95 -4.77 2.96
CA LYS A 650 7.92 -3.94 2.24
C LYS A 650 8.53 -2.86 3.13
N PHE A 651 7.73 -2.25 4.00
CA PHE A 651 8.21 -1.28 4.98
C PHE A 651 9.25 -1.90 5.93
N LEU A 652 8.93 -3.02 6.57
CA LEU A 652 9.85 -3.71 7.48
C LEU A 652 11.11 -4.19 6.76
N ALA A 653 10.95 -4.76 5.56
CA ALA A 653 12.07 -5.24 4.76
C ALA A 653 13.01 -4.11 4.31
N ALA A 654 12.47 -2.93 3.98
CA ALA A 654 13.28 -1.76 3.65
C ALA A 654 14.14 -1.30 4.84
N LEU A 655 13.58 -1.28 6.05
CA LEU A 655 14.32 -0.98 7.28
C LEU A 655 15.47 -1.98 7.48
N ILE A 656 15.19 -3.28 7.36
CA ILE A 656 16.19 -4.34 7.54
C ILE A 656 17.29 -4.24 6.49
N ALA A 657 16.93 -4.06 5.23
CA ALA A 657 17.90 -3.93 4.12
C ALA A 657 18.87 -2.76 4.30
N ARG A 658 18.49 -1.76 5.10
CA ARG A 658 19.31 -0.58 5.41
C ARG A 658 19.97 -0.65 6.80
N GLY A 659 19.80 -1.75 7.52
CA GLY A 659 20.35 -1.91 8.88
C GLY A 659 19.68 -1.02 9.93
N GLU A 660 18.46 -0.54 9.65
CA GLU A 660 17.70 0.32 10.55
C GLU A 660 16.95 -0.49 11.62
N LYS A 661 16.68 0.17 12.74
CA LYS A 661 15.99 -0.47 13.86
C LYS A 661 14.54 -0.85 13.47
N ILE A 662 14.22 -2.11 13.63
CA ILE A 662 12.85 -2.62 13.48
C ILE A 662 11.99 -2.06 14.64
N PRO A 663 10.86 -1.38 14.36
CA PRO A 663 10.00 -0.87 15.43
C PRO A 663 9.44 -2.01 16.28
N ALA A 664 9.26 -1.73 17.58
CA ALA A 664 8.61 -2.68 18.46
C ALA A 664 7.14 -2.90 18.01
N PRO A 665 6.57 -4.10 18.23
CA PRO A 665 5.18 -4.37 17.89
C PRO A 665 4.25 -3.39 18.58
N GLY A 666 3.37 -2.76 17.82
CA GLY A 666 2.40 -1.80 18.34
C GLY A 666 2.97 -0.45 18.77
N ALA A 667 4.24 -0.19 18.52
CA ALA A 667 4.83 1.13 18.78
C ALA A 667 4.41 2.16 17.72
N GLU A 668 4.27 3.40 18.15
CA GLU A 668 4.13 4.52 17.24
C GLU A 668 5.39 4.67 16.37
N LEU A 669 5.22 4.87 15.07
CA LEU A 669 6.33 5.09 14.14
C LEU A 669 6.93 6.50 14.36
N THR A 670 8.24 6.62 14.21
CA THR A 670 8.89 7.93 14.12
C THR A 670 8.42 8.68 12.88
N ALA A 671 8.65 9.98 12.82
CA ALA A 671 8.29 10.79 11.65
C ALA A 671 8.96 10.29 10.35
N GLU A 672 10.23 9.86 10.44
CA GLU A 672 10.98 9.26 9.33
C GLU A 672 10.37 7.92 8.90
N GLN A 673 10.05 7.06 9.86
CA GLN A 673 9.38 5.78 9.58
C GLN A 673 7.98 5.97 8.99
N LYS A 674 7.22 6.99 9.44
CA LYS A 674 5.95 7.38 8.81
C LYS A 674 6.16 7.86 7.37
N GLY A 675 7.25 8.60 7.09
CA GLY A 675 7.64 9.00 5.74
C GLY A 675 7.92 7.81 4.82
N LEU A 676 8.70 6.84 5.28
CA LEU A 676 8.98 5.59 4.58
C LEU A 676 7.70 4.77 4.35
N PHE A 677 6.88 4.61 5.39
CA PHE A 677 5.60 3.90 5.29
C PHE A 677 4.69 4.52 4.22
N ARG A 678 4.55 5.85 4.22
CA ARG A 678 3.80 6.59 3.19
C ARG A 678 4.35 6.34 1.79
N ALA A 679 5.67 6.38 1.62
CA ALA A 679 6.29 6.14 0.33
C ALA A 679 5.90 4.76 -0.22
N VAL A 680 6.01 3.72 0.58
CA VAL A 680 5.62 2.36 0.21
C VAL A 680 4.11 2.25 -0.04
N ALA A 681 3.27 2.84 0.83
CA ALA A 681 1.82 2.77 0.73
C ALA A 681 1.26 3.49 -0.51
N LEU A 682 1.77 4.68 -0.80
CA LEU A 682 1.22 5.53 -1.86
C LEU A 682 1.89 5.30 -3.23
N GLN A 683 3.10 4.74 -3.26
CA GLN A 683 3.88 4.55 -4.49
C GLN A 683 4.24 3.09 -4.79
N GLY A 684 3.94 2.16 -3.89
CA GLY A 684 4.30 0.74 -4.01
C GLY A 684 3.50 -0.08 -5.04
N GLY A 685 2.64 0.54 -5.85
CA GLY A 685 1.89 -0.13 -6.92
C GLY A 685 0.57 -0.76 -6.48
N ASN A 686 0.22 -0.67 -5.22
CA ASN A 686 -1.03 -1.25 -4.72
C ASN A 686 -2.28 -0.48 -5.19
N PHE A 687 -2.17 0.81 -5.51
CA PHE A 687 -3.28 1.58 -6.11
C PHE A 687 -3.66 1.04 -7.49
N GLU A 688 -2.69 0.66 -8.31
CA GLU A 688 -2.90 0.05 -9.62
C GLU A 688 -3.60 -1.30 -9.50
N VAL A 689 -3.19 -2.13 -8.53
CA VAL A 689 -3.86 -3.40 -8.25
C VAL A 689 -5.32 -3.18 -7.82
N GLN A 690 -5.58 -2.19 -6.96
CA GLN A 690 -6.95 -1.84 -6.56
C GLN A 690 -7.79 -1.35 -7.74
N LYS A 691 -7.21 -0.47 -8.57
CA LYS A 691 -7.86 0.05 -9.77
C LYS A 691 -8.25 -1.06 -10.75
N MET A 692 -7.40 -2.07 -10.93
CA MET A 692 -7.73 -3.23 -11.76
C MET A 692 -8.86 -4.07 -11.15
N ASN A 693 -8.91 -4.19 -9.82
CA ASN A 693 -9.93 -4.97 -9.12
C ASN A 693 -11.32 -4.33 -9.11
N VAL A 694 -11.40 -3.01 -8.94
CA VAL A 694 -12.67 -2.31 -8.70
C VAL A 694 -12.90 -1.12 -9.62
N GLY A 695 -11.97 -0.83 -10.53
CA GLY A 695 -12.07 0.27 -11.49
C GLY A 695 -11.68 1.64 -10.94
N VAL A 696 -11.36 1.75 -9.66
CA VAL A 696 -10.87 2.98 -9.02
C VAL A 696 -9.71 2.68 -8.09
N ALA A 697 -8.78 3.62 -8.00
CA ALA A 697 -7.67 3.53 -7.06
C ALA A 697 -8.12 3.81 -5.62
N GLY A 698 -7.40 3.22 -4.66
CA GLY A 698 -7.60 3.41 -3.23
C GLY A 698 -7.96 2.13 -2.49
N PHE A 699 -7.96 2.19 -1.16
CA PHE A 699 -8.19 1.05 -0.29
C PHE A 699 -9.52 1.14 0.46
N MET A 700 -10.23 0.05 0.54
CA MET A 700 -11.33 -0.12 1.49
C MET A 700 -10.78 -0.44 2.89
N SER A 701 -9.79 0.33 3.31
CA SER A 701 -9.23 0.24 4.65
C SER A 701 -10.20 0.91 5.63
N GLY A 702 -11.33 0.31 5.90
CA GLY A 702 -12.35 0.83 6.83
C GLY A 702 -11.76 1.67 7.98
N SER A 703 -12.22 1.68 9.08
CA SER A 703 -11.88 2.36 10.31
C SER A 703 -10.65 1.77 11.05
N VAL A 704 -9.65 1.15 10.37
CA VAL A 704 -8.41 0.74 11.05
C VAL A 704 -7.59 1.98 11.37
N LYS A 705 -7.79 2.52 12.57
CA LYS A 705 -7.18 3.76 13.06
C LYS A 705 -5.65 3.73 12.98
N SER A 706 -5.05 2.56 13.18
CA SER A 706 -3.61 2.38 13.08
C SER A 706 -3.04 2.76 11.71
N ILE A 707 -3.76 2.54 10.61
CA ILE A 707 -3.29 2.92 9.25
C ILE A 707 -3.21 4.44 9.11
N GLU A 708 -4.19 5.20 9.62
CA GLU A 708 -4.15 6.67 9.62
C GLU A 708 -2.94 7.19 10.39
N GLU A 709 -2.65 6.61 11.55
CA GLU A 709 -1.51 6.98 12.38
C GLU A 709 -0.17 6.64 11.71
N ARG A 710 -0.07 5.49 11.07
CA ARG A 710 1.14 5.06 10.34
C ARG A 710 1.40 5.90 9.09
N LEU A 711 0.36 6.32 8.39
CA LEU A 711 0.46 7.28 7.28
C LEU A 711 0.85 8.69 7.75
N GLY A 712 0.67 9.01 9.03
CA GLY A 712 0.99 10.31 9.60
C GLY A 712 -0.16 11.32 9.54
N GLY A 713 -1.40 10.86 9.44
CA GLY A 713 -2.59 11.68 9.63
C GLY A 713 -3.68 11.55 8.57
N LYS A 714 -4.81 12.17 8.88
CA LYS A 714 -6.07 12.05 8.14
C LYS A 714 -5.98 12.42 6.65
N ALA A 715 -5.19 13.43 6.29
CA ALA A 715 -5.06 13.84 4.88
C ALA A 715 -4.46 12.73 4.01
N TYR A 716 -3.38 12.10 4.48
CA TYR A 716 -2.76 10.96 3.81
C TYR A 716 -3.67 9.74 3.79
N HIS A 717 -4.39 9.49 4.88
CA HIS A 717 -5.35 8.38 4.95
C HIS A 717 -6.52 8.60 3.98
N THR A 718 -7.03 9.83 3.85
CA THR A 718 -8.06 10.17 2.86
C THR A 718 -7.57 9.93 1.43
N PHE A 719 -6.35 10.34 1.13
CA PHE A 719 -5.72 10.08 -0.17
C PHE A 719 -5.56 8.57 -0.42
N HIS A 720 -5.05 7.82 0.57
CA HIS A 720 -4.87 6.37 0.52
C HIS A 720 -6.19 5.61 0.32
N ARG A 721 -7.27 6.03 0.98
CA ARG A 721 -8.61 5.45 0.78
C ARG A 721 -9.16 5.70 -0.62
N GLY A 722 -8.82 6.82 -1.23
CA GLY A 722 -9.23 7.13 -2.59
C GLY A 722 -10.72 6.92 -2.84
N GLY A 723 -11.05 6.35 -4.01
CA GLY A 723 -12.43 6.07 -4.45
C GLY A 723 -12.98 4.71 -4.03
N ALA A 724 -12.15 3.78 -3.55
CA ALA A 724 -12.55 2.38 -3.36
C ALA A 724 -13.70 2.18 -2.36
N ASN A 725 -13.81 3.03 -1.34
CA ASN A 725 -14.93 2.98 -0.38
C ASN A 725 -16.28 3.42 -0.96
N ASN A 726 -16.29 4.06 -2.11
CA ASN A 726 -17.50 4.57 -2.75
C ASN A 726 -18.03 3.63 -3.83
N ILE A 727 -17.35 2.49 -4.07
CA ILE A 727 -17.84 1.40 -4.92
C ILE A 727 -18.08 0.19 -4.02
N ALA A 728 -19.28 -0.32 -3.99
CA ALA A 728 -19.63 -1.50 -3.22
C ALA A 728 -19.86 -2.72 -4.14
#